data_c22182e2b82a6c1bcd9da4bb1f2a8047
#
_entry.id   c22182e2b82a6c1bcd9da4bb1f2a8047
#
_cell.length_a   1.000
_cell.length_b   1.000
_cell.length_c   1.000
_cell.angle_alpha   90.00
_cell.angle_beta   90.00
_cell.angle_gamma   90.00
#
_symmetry.space_group_name_H-M   'P 1'
#
loop_
_entity.id
_entity.type
_entity.pdbx_description
1 polymer ?
#
loop_
_entity_poly.entity_id
_entity_poly.type
_entity_poly.pdbx_seq_one_letter_code
_entity_poly.pdbx_strand_id
1 'polypeptide(L)'
;MRTMLSVLALVALGSVAQADQPEHRLSVAVPQAAATITETSAGQRVQIEGFGTLHEPGVPQLPMRIYPIAIPPGAELVRVTCTASEPFALPTRCDVPPAPVWEPLGPASEQARAAEQQRFDANHAAIYATDQPYPPNPVEFVRTAGYRGYNLVDVRVTPLAYRPVSGQLLHYEDITIHVDYRLPARQDAPTAEPASAVERSTRDLILNYDQATAWHAEPPRNTDRYEFVLITLDSLVDAVAPLVAWEQQKGRGTQVVTTTWIAANYSGVDLAEQIRNFLRDTYPAAAWGIEHVLLVGHYNDLPIRVVWQDLGYGRPYTDTYYAELSLPDDQSWDIDGDGRYAEEEDQLDFYSEICVGRFPWSEPVIVQHICEKSVLFEQNHDPGYKQNIMLLGAFLWPDTDSAVLMETIAGLPHLTGWSGVRMYESGYSTYPMDYDITNANVVSQWSGGTYAVVTWGGHGSPTSAHRYYPHPNMPAFIRAADCPVLNDDYPSIVFADSCYTSCPDYANLGREMLRQGAVGYVGATQVAGGRKCWEVPADGSSQTLNYLFNGYVTSGIFTQGEALQRALRETYLQGAWRWPKYEVLEWGALYGNPDLGIGAVPGVHIQFPDGLPDHVEPGAETAITVRIDPVQDTLVPGSPSLHYRLNGGAFQSAPLVPLGDKLYEAVLPAVCCGETPEFFVSAQGAASGQATQPAGAPSEVFTAAVGTFTTAYYDDFEEFHAWMIEYLGATDGMWQREIPVNDPNCPYDPFSDADGSGKCCLTANRPGDSDVDGGGVRLTSPAVDMTAGSITLRYSFYLYAEDQGPSDYLLVEVSSNGLDGPWVELVRHIRNNGLSWRTDSFTGAELQALGIALTDQMHVRYTAYDGGSDHVVEAAVDAFEVLSFGCADHLPGDLDGDGDVDLSDLAQLLGNYGIAGGASYEDGDLDGDGDVDLSDLAALLGVYGTSCP
;
A
#
# COMPACT_ATOMS: atom_id res chain seq x y z
N MET A 1 5.76 68.59 -34.31
CA MET A 1 6.60 69.73 -33.94
C MET A 1 6.14 70.32 -32.64
N ARG A 2 7.00 70.23 -31.65
CA ARG A 2 7.07 70.66 -30.23
C ARG A 2 7.22 69.44 -29.35
N THR A 3 8.40 69.00 -29.13
CA THR A 3 9.48 69.35 -28.19
C THR A 3 9.20 68.77 -26.76
N MET A 4 9.91 67.74 -26.47
CA MET A 4 10.17 67.12 -25.14
C MET A 4 10.75 68.15 -24.16
N LEU A 5 10.39 68.06 -22.94
CA LEU A 5 11.28 68.39 -21.81
C LEU A 5 11.19 67.27 -20.75
N SER A 6 12.29 66.53 -20.68
CA SER A 6 12.53 65.53 -19.65
C SER A 6 12.97 66.24 -18.35
N VAL A 7 12.30 65.96 -17.24
CA VAL A 7 12.80 66.29 -15.92
C VAL A 7 13.26 64.97 -15.32
N LEU A 8 14.58 64.80 -15.23
CA LEU A 8 15.21 63.73 -14.45
C LEU A 8 15.12 64.12 -12.97
N ALA A 9 14.24 63.45 -12.22
CA ALA A 9 14.36 63.46 -10.75
C ALA A 9 15.27 62.31 -10.35
N LEU A 10 16.48 62.64 -9.91
CA LEU A 10 17.34 61.69 -9.22
C LEU A 10 16.74 61.41 -7.85
N VAL A 11 16.05 60.26 -7.72
CA VAL A 11 15.75 59.66 -6.40
C VAL A 11 17.01 58.84 -6.00
N ALA A 12 17.79 59.36 -5.07
CA ALA A 12 18.82 58.58 -4.40
C ALA A 12 18.12 57.53 -3.52
N LEU A 13 17.90 56.35 -4.07
CA LEU A 13 17.61 55.16 -3.27
C LEU A 13 18.89 54.86 -2.46
N GLY A 14 18.89 55.29 -1.21
CA GLY A 14 19.82 54.75 -0.20
C GLY A 14 19.52 53.23 -0.06
N SER A 15 20.36 52.44 -0.66
CA SER A 15 20.44 51.01 -0.30
C SER A 15 20.81 50.95 1.16
N VAL A 16 19.83 50.74 2.03
CA VAL A 16 20.10 50.18 3.37
C VAL A 16 20.66 48.79 3.08
N ALA A 17 21.96 48.63 3.23
CA ALA A 17 22.59 47.32 3.26
C ALA A 17 21.90 46.54 4.40
N GLN A 18 20.98 45.65 4.03
CA GLN A 18 20.43 44.67 4.95
C GLN A 18 21.63 43.80 5.35
N ALA A 19 22.03 43.90 6.62
CA ALA A 19 23.10 43.07 7.13
C ALA A 19 22.76 41.62 6.81
N ASP A 20 23.65 40.94 6.08
CA ASP A 20 23.48 39.54 5.74
C ASP A 20 23.29 38.75 7.06
N GLN A 21 22.07 38.25 7.28
CA GLN A 21 21.78 37.39 8.40
C GLN A 21 22.62 36.09 8.26
N PRO A 22 23.21 35.58 9.33
CA PRO A 22 24.02 34.37 9.24
C PRO A 22 23.16 33.20 8.76
N GLU A 23 23.72 32.41 7.86
CA GLU A 23 23.12 31.15 7.44
C GLU A 23 23.32 30.11 8.54
N HIS A 24 22.24 29.36 8.82
CA HIS A 24 22.23 28.22 9.74
C HIS A 24 22.04 26.95 8.93
N ARG A 25 22.54 25.82 9.43
CA ARG A 25 22.40 24.51 8.82
C ARG A 25 21.78 23.54 9.79
N LEU A 26 20.68 22.91 9.30
CA LEU A 26 20.06 21.74 9.90
C LEU A 26 20.53 20.50 9.13
N SER A 27 20.83 19.42 9.83
CA SER A 27 21.21 18.15 9.20
C SER A 27 20.33 17.03 9.74
N VAL A 28 19.68 16.31 8.81
CA VAL A 28 18.73 15.23 9.14
C VAL A 28 19.13 13.98 8.38
N ALA A 29 19.35 12.88 9.10
CA ALA A 29 19.62 11.59 8.49
C ALA A 29 18.33 10.98 7.92
N VAL A 30 18.42 10.40 6.72
CA VAL A 30 17.32 9.64 6.13
C VAL A 30 17.35 8.22 6.70
N PRO A 31 16.21 7.64 7.10
CA PRO A 31 16.16 6.25 7.55
C PRO A 31 16.68 5.29 6.46
N GLN A 32 17.50 4.34 6.87
CA GLN A 32 17.99 3.31 5.97
C GLN A 32 16.85 2.38 5.56
N ALA A 33 16.85 1.94 4.30
CA ALA A 33 15.84 1.05 3.77
C ALA A 33 16.44 0.06 2.77
N ALA A 34 16.06 -1.20 2.87
CA ALA A 34 16.50 -2.25 1.97
C ALA A 34 15.69 -2.22 0.66
N ALA A 35 16.37 -2.37 -0.46
CA ALA A 35 15.72 -2.51 -1.76
C ALA A 35 15.46 -4.00 -2.07
N THR A 36 14.27 -4.31 -2.55
CA THR A 36 13.89 -5.59 -3.15
C THR A 36 13.78 -5.42 -4.67
N ILE A 37 14.17 -6.43 -5.41
CA ILE A 37 14.10 -6.44 -6.88
C ILE A 37 13.26 -7.64 -7.29
N THR A 38 12.23 -7.42 -8.07
CA THR A 38 11.32 -8.45 -8.57
C THR A 38 11.20 -8.33 -10.10
N GLU A 39 11.11 -9.46 -10.78
CA GLU A 39 10.88 -9.49 -12.22
C GLU A 39 9.44 -9.07 -12.55
N THR A 40 9.28 -8.38 -13.66
CA THR A 40 7.98 -8.03 -14.25
C THR A 40 8.09 -8.11 -15.77
N SER A 41 6.96 -8.19 -16.45
CA SER A 41 6.90 -8.16 -17.92
C SER A 41 7.56 -6.93 -18.57
N ALA A 42 7.69 -5.83 -17.85
CA ALA A 42 8.27 -4.58 -18.36
C ALA A 42 9.78 -4.43 -18.02
N GLY A 43 10.38 -5.40 -17.33
CA GLY A 43 11.72 -5.33 -16.75
C GLY A 43 11.70 -5.58 -15.26
N GLN A 44 12.70 -5.11 -14.54
CA GLN A 44 12.81 -5.34 -13.09
C GLN A 44 12.24 -4.21 -12.28
N ARG A 45 11.27 -4.54 -11.43
CA ARG A 45 10.70 -3.63 -10.43
C ARG A 45 11.62 -3.53 -9.23
N VAL A 46 12.02 -2.32 -8.88
CA VAL A 46 12.83 -2.03 -7.69
C VAL A 46 11.94 -1.37 -6.66
N GLN A 47 11.82 -1.96 -5.47
CA GLN A 47 10.94 -1.49 -4.41
C GLN A 47 11.70 -1.25 -3.11
N ILE A 48 11.23 -0.30 -2.33
CA ILE A 48 11.61 -0.05 -0.94
C ILE A 48 10.31 0.13 -0.16
N GLU A 49 10.18 -0.52 0.96
CA GLU A 49 8.99 -0.40 1.81
C GLU A 49 8.73 1.07 2.20
N GLY A 50 7.47 1.49 2.13
CA GLY A 50 7.07 2.88 2.38
C GLY A 50 7.47 3.89 1.30
N PHE A 51 8.12 3.45 0.22
CA PHE A 51 8.43 4.30 -0.93
C PHE A 51 7.45 4.04 -2.07
N GLY A 52 7.11 5.10 -2.79
CA GLY A 52 6.51 4.98 -4.10
C GLY A 52 7.59 4.95 -5.18
N THR A 53 7.19 5.23 -6.41
CA THR A 53 8.06 5.15 -7.59
C THR A 53 8.11 6.50 -8.31
N LEU A 54 9.17 6.80 -9.04
CA LEU A 54 9.21 7.97 -9.94
C LEU A 54 8.20 7.78 -11.08
N HIS A 55 7.27 8.74 -11.23
CA HIS A 55 6.17 8.67 -12.20
C HIS A 55 6.31 9.64 -13.38
N GLU A 56 7.41 10.38 -13.50
CA GLU A 56 7.61 11.24 -14.66
C GLU A 56 7.85 10.40 -15.92
N PRO A 57 7.05 10.56 -17.00
CA PRO A 57 7.12 9.71 -18.18
C PRO A 57 8.53 9.62 -18.77
N GLY A 58 9.00 8.39 -19.03
CA GLY A 58 10.28 8.13 -19.66
C GLY A 58 11.50 8.17 -18.72
N VAL A 59 11.34 8.44 -17.41
CA VAL A 59 12.43 8.30 -16.43
C VAL A 59 12.43 6.90 -15.82
N PRO A 60 13.58 6.37 -15.34
CA PRO A 60 13.61 5.07 -14.68
C PRO A 60 12.68 5.01 -13.45
N GLN A 61 11.93 3.91 -13.30
CA GLN A 61 11.01 3.68 -12.19
C GLN A 61 11.79 3.31 -10.92
N LEU A 62 12.40 4.29 -10.27
CA LEU A 62 13.16 4.10 -9.04
C LEU A 62 12.34 4.46 -7.80
N PRO A 63 12.56 3.77 -6.68
CA PRO A 63 11.93 4.11 -5.41
C PRO A 63 12.22 5.56 -5.02
N MET A 64 11.18 6.28 -4.64
CA MET A 64 11.29 7.65 -4.14
C MET A 64 10.31 7.90 -2.99
N ARG A 65 10.69 8.81 -2.09
CA ARG A 65 9.80 9.32 -1.04
C ARG A 65 10.09 10.80 -0.80
N ILE A 66 9.04 11.56 -0.54
CA ILE A 66 9.15 12.96 -0.08
C ILE A 66 9.18 12.92 1.45
N TYR A 67 10.15 13.61 2.04
CA TYR A 67 10.28 13.80 3.47
C TYR A 67 10.06 15.26 3.82
N PRO A 68 8.99 15.59 4.57
CA PRO A 68 8.81 16.91 5.16
C PRO A 68 9.81 17.12 6.30
N ILE A 69 10.60 18.17 6.21
CA ILE A 69 11.59 18.55 7.22
C ILE A 69 11.18 19.90 7.79
N ALA A 70 10.96 19.97 9.09
CA ALA A 70 10.68 21.23 9.75
C ALA A 70 11.92 22.11 9.84
N ILE A 71 11.74 23.40 9.62
CA ILE A 71 12.74 24.46 9.91
C ILE A 71 12.18 25.40 10.98
N PRO A 72 13.04 26.14 11.69
CA PRO A 72 12.58 27.04 12.74
C PRO A 72 11.51 28.02 12.25
N PRO A 73 10.56 28.38 13.11
CA PRO A 73 9.48 29.29 12.77
C PRO A 73 9.96 30.62 12.21
N GLY A 74 9.36 31.05 11.09
CA GLY A 74 9.73 32.26 10.37
C GLY A 74 11.09 32.20 9.68
N ALA A 75 11.78 31.05 9.68
CA ALA A 75 13.01 30.86 8.95
C ALA A 75 12.75 30.87 7.43
N GLU A 76 13.65 31.49 6.69
CA GLU A 76 13.65 31.50 5.23
C GLU A 76 14.61 30.42 4.70
N LEU A 77 14.12 29.52 3.84
CA LEU A 77 14.94 28.52 3.17
C LEU A 77 15.96 29.19 2.25
N VAL A 78 17.23 28.79 2.34
CA VAL A 78 18.30 29.23 1.45
C VAL A 78 18.56 28.18 0.38
N ARG A 79 18.77 26.92 0.80
CA ARG A 79 19.00 25.79 -0.12
C ARG A 79 18.90 24.45 0.61
N VAL A 80 18.70 23.42 -0.18
CA VAL A 80 18.78 22.01 0.24
C VAL A 80 19.99 21.38 -0.45
N THR A 81 20.79 20.65 0.31
CA THR A 81 21.92 19.84 -0.18
C THR A 81 21.96 18.53 0.59
N CYS A 82 22.83 17.59 0.18
CA CYS A 82 23.03 16.36 0.94
C CYS A 82 24.50 15.97 1.02
N THR A 83 24.82 15.15 2.00
CA THR A 83 25.98 14.26 1.97
C THR A 83 25.47 12.83 1.93
N ALA A 84 26.06 12.03 1.07
CA ALA A 84 25.73 10.61 0.94
C ALA A 84 27.01 9.78 1.00
N SER A 85 26.89 8.51 1.43
CA SER A 85 27.97 7.54 1.29
C SER A 85 28.34 7.38 -0.19
N GLU A 86 29.58 6.93 -0.46
CA GLU A 86 29.92 6.49 -1.82
C GLU A 86 28.95 5.35 -2.19
N PRO A 87 28.20 5.49 -3.29
CA PRO A 87 27.20 4.49 -3.64
C PRO A 87 27.91 3.18 -4.04
N PHE A 88 27.42 2.08 -3.53
CA PHE A 88 27.90 0.78 -3.98
C PHE A 88 26.99 0.23 -5.10
N ALA A 89 27.61 -0.44 -6.04
CA ALA A 89 26.88 -1.12 -7.12
C ALA A 89 26.25 -2.41 -6.58
N LEU A 90 24.96 -2.57 -6.79
CA LEU A 90 24.32 -3.86 -6.55
C LEU A 90 24.93 -4.92 -7.51
N PRO A 91 25.10 -6.16 -7.04
CA PRO A 91 25.80 -7.19 -7.82
C PRO A 91 25.06 -7.61 -9.09
N THR A 92 23.75 -7.45 -9.12
CA THR A 92 22.87 -7.85 -10.22
C THR A 92 22.75 -6.72 -11.24
N ARG A 93 22.82 -7.08 -12.52
CA ARG A 93 22.45 -6.16 -13.60
C ARG A 93 20.93 -6.06 -13.62
N CYS A 94 20.40 -4.86 -13.68
CA CYS A 94 18.97 -4.59 -13.67
C CYS A 94 18.54 -3.91 -14.97
N ASP A 95 17.37 -4.29 -15.45
CA ASP A 95 16.63 -3.59 -16.50
C ASP A 95 15.46 -2.84 -15.86
N VAL A 96 15.72 -1.61 -15.41
CA VAL A 96 14.71 -0.78 -14.78
C VAL A 96 13.88 -0.10 -15.86
N PRO A 97 12.58 -0.39 -15.96
CA PRO A 97 11.74 0.16 -17.01
C PRO A 97 11.54 1.67 -16.85
N PRO A 98 11.30 2.41 -17.96
CA PRO A 98 10.89 3.79 -17.90
C PRO A 98 9.46 3.90 -17.35
N ALA A 99 9.20 4.97 -16.60
CA ALA A 99 7.85 5.29 -16.15
C ALA A 99 6.94 5.52 -17.37
N PRO A 100 5.79 4.85 -17.45
CA PRO A 100 4.88 4.93 -18.58
C PRO A 100 4.23 6.31 -18.69
N VAL A 101 3.60 6.57 -19.82
CA VAL A 101 2.73 7.74 -20.02
C VAL A 101 1.52 7.61 -19.10
N TRP A 102 1.14 8.72 -18.46
CA TRP A 102 -0.09 8.77 -17.66
C TRP A 102 -1.34 8.57 -18.53
N GLU A 103 -2.24 7.73 -18.09
CA GLU A 103 -3.49 7.46 -18.79
C GLU A 103 -4.70 7.72 -17.88
N PRO A 104 -5.65 8.57 -18.32
CA PRO A 104 -6.88 8.80 -17.58
C PRO A 104 -7.85 7.63 -17.73
N LEU A 105 -8.67 7.39 -16.72
CA LEU A 105 -9.77 6.41 -16.74
C LEU A 105 -10.96 6.86 -17.62
N GLY A 106 -10.90 8.06 -18.18
CA GLY A 106 -11.92 8.64 -19.05
C GLY A 106 -11.39 9.01 -20.44
N PRO A 107 -12.24 9.52 -21.34
CA PRO A 107 -11.83 9.93 -22.69
C PRO A 107 -10.83 11.09 -22.63
N ALA A 108 -9.59 10.81 -23.02
CA ALA A 108 -8.51 11.78 -23.08
C ALA A 108 -8.56 12.65 -24.33
N SER A 109 -8.16 13.92 -24.23
CA SER A 109 -7.89 14.73 -25.41
C SER A 109 -6.64 14.19 -26.13
N GLU A 110 -6.71 14.11 -27.46
CA GLU A 110 -5.59 13.67 -28.29
C GLU A 110 -4.33 14.55 -28.09
N GLN A 111 -4.54 15.83 -27.79
CA GLN A 111 -3.47 16.78 -27.54
C GLN A 111 -2.73 16.51 -26.21
N ALA A 112 -3.46 16.19 -25.14
CA ALA A 112 -2.87 15.87 -23.86
C ALA A 112 -2.02 14.58 -23.93
N ARG A 113 -2.56 13.53 -24.59
CA ARG A 113 -1.81 12.29 -24.82
C ARG A 113 -0.53 12.53 -25.63
N ALA A 114 -0.62 13.32 -26.70
CA ALA A 114 0.55 13.65 -27.54
C ALA A 114 1.63 14.41 -26.76
N ALA A 115 1.25 15.31 -25.86
CA ALA A 115 2.19 16.05 -25.02
C ALA A 115 2.93 15.14 -24.03
N GLU A 116 2.21 14.21 -23.38
CA GLU A 116 2.83 13.24 -22.46
C GLU A 116 3.71 12.24 -23.21
N GLN A 117 3.30 11.76 -24.38
CA GLN A 117 4.14 10.91 -25.22
C GLN A 117 5.42 11.63 -25.65
N GLN A 118 5.33 12.88 -26.08
CA GLN A 118 6.51 13.68 -26.42
C GLN A 118 7.47 13.84 -25.24
N ARG A 119 6.94 13.98 -24.04
CA ARG A 119 7.74 14.05 -22.78
C ARG A 119 8.43 12.73 -22.52
N PHE A 120 7.69 11.61 -22.62
CA PHE A 120 8.26 10.29 -22.51
C PHE A 120 9.43 10.08 -23.46
N ASP A 121 9.24 10.34 -24.75
CA ASP A 121 10.26 10.18 -25.79
C ASP A 121 11.51 11.03 -25.49
N ALA A 122 11.31 12.28 -25.05
CA ALA A 122 12.41 13.19 -24.72
C ALA A 122 13.22 12.70 -23.50
N ASN A 123 12.56 12.33 -22.42
CA ASN A 123 13.20 11.84 -21.20
C ASN A 123 13.91 10.51 -21.44
N HIS A 124 13.21 9.56 -22.07
CA HIS A 124 13.78 8.25 -22.40
C HIS A 124 15.04 8.39 -23.26
N ALA A 125 14.98 9.16 -24.35
CA ALA A 125 16.13 9.41 -25.21
C ALA A 125 17.30 10.09 -24.48
N ALA A 126 17.01 11.03 -23.56
CA ALA A 126 18.05 11.72 -22.81
C ALA A 126 18.74 10.83 -21.77
N ILE A 127 17.98 9.95 -21.09
CA ILE A 127 18.45 9.15 -19.97
C ILE A 127 19.01 7.81 -20.45
N TYR A 128 18.22 7.03 -21.21
CA TYR A 128 18.58 5.65 -21.58
C TYR A 128 19.66 5.56 -22.68
N ALA A 129 19.96 6.66 -23.38
CA ALA A 129 21.08 6.70 -24.33
C ALA A 129 22.46 6.89 -23.67
N THR A 130 22.52 7.11 -22.36
CA THR A 130 23.75 7.40 -21.63
C THR A 130 23.94 6.44 -20.46
N ASP A 131 25.21 6.26 -20.01
CA ASP A 131 25.51 5.49 -18.81
C ASP A 131 25.75 6.40 -17.58
N GLN A 132 25.18 7.59 -17.58
CA GLN A 132 25.23 8.48 -16.43
C GLN A 132 24.22 8.02 -15.38
N PRO A 133 24.56 8.07 -14.08
CA PRO A 133 23.59 7.72 -13.03
C PRO A 133 22.38 8.65 -13.07
N TYR A 134 21.18 8.09 -13.00
CA TYR A 134 19.93 8.83 -12.86
C TYR A 134 19.19 8.38 -11.59
N PRO A 135 18.70 9.26 -10.72
CA PRO A 135 18.95 10.70 -10.76
C PRO A 135 20.41 11.04 -10.45
N PRO A 136 20.90 12.21 -10.87
CA PRO A 136 22.29 12.61 -10.62
C PRO A 136 22.58 12.88 -9.14
N ASN A 137 21.55 13.19 -8.37
CA ASN A 137 21.62 13.42 -6.92
C ASN A 137 20.52 12.60 -6.22
N PRO A 138 20.79 12.00 -5.07
CA PRO A 138 19.79 11.24 -4.32
C PRO A 138 18.77 12.13 -3.59
N VAL A 139 18.96 13.43 -3.54
CA VAL A 139 18.12 14.39 -2.82
C VAL A 139 17.78 15.58 -3.72
N GLU A 140 16.51 15.98 -3.71
CA GLU A 140 16.00 17.12 -4.47
C GLU A 140 14.98 17.90 -3.65
N PHE A 141 15.10 19.24 -3.67
CA PHE A 141 14.08 20.12 -3.10
C PHE A 141 12.80 20.07 -3.94
N VAL A 142 11.65 19.94 -3.28
CA VAL A 142 10.33 19.93 -3.92
C VAL A 142 9.64 21.27 -3.74
N ARG A 143 9.34 21.65 -2.50
CA ARG A 143 8.64 22.90 -2.15
C ARG A 143 8.86 23.27 -0.68
N THR A 144 8.39 24.44 -0.30
CA THR A 144 8.07 24.77 1.09
C THR A 144 6.60 24.49 1.36
N ALA A 145 6.25 24.18 2.61
CA ALA A 145 4.92 23.85 3.04
C ALA A 145 4.68 24.34 4.47
N GLY A 146 3.45 24.24 4.93
CA GLY A 146 3.07 24.51 6.31
C GLY A 146 2.24 23.36 6.86
N TYR A 147 2.30 23.12 8.17
CA TYR A 147 1.40 22.22 8.85
C TYR A 147 1.27 22.60 10.31
N ARG A 148 0.10 23.06 10.72
CA ARG A 148 -0.22 23.42 12.13
C ARG A 148 0.88 24.23 12.83
N GLY A 149 1.34 25.30 12.17
CA GLY A 149 2.39 26.19 12.69
C GLY A 149 3.82 25.71 12.46
N TYR A 150 4.04 24.52 11.94
CA TYR A 150 5.38 24.09 11.50
C TYR A 150 5.67 24.61 10.09
N ASN A 151 6.83 25.21 9.88
CA ASN A 151 7.35 25.54 8.56
C ASN A 151 8.09 24.31 8.02
N LEU A 152 7.65 23.79 6.88
CA LEU A 152 8.16 22.56 6.28
C LEU A 152 8.94 22.82 5.00
N VAL A 153 9.89 21.96 4.74
CA VAL A 153 10.63 21.86 3.48
C VAL A 153 10.48 20.43 2.98
N ASP A 154 9.77 20.26 1.89
CA ASP A 154 9.60 18.95 1.27
C ASP A 154 10.83 18.60 0.44
N VAL A 155 11.40 17.45 0.73
CA VAL A 155 12.63 16.96 0.11
C VAL A 155 12.39 15.56 -0.46
N ARG A 156 12.51 15.41 -1.76
CA ARG A 156 12.46 14.12 -2.42
C ARG A 156 13.79 13.38 -2.25
N VAL A 157 13.71 12.14 -1.79
CA VAL A 157 14.84 11.22 -1.66
C VAL A 157 14.65 10.04 -2.59
N THR A 158 15.68 9.76 -3.38
CA THR A 158 15.78 8.59 -4.26
C THR A 158 17.07 7.87 -3.88
N PRO A 159 17.02 6.85 -3.00
CA PRO A 159 18.24 6.24 -2.45
C PRO A 159 18.99 5.37 -3.45
N LEU A 160 18.46 5.20 -4.63
CA LEU A 160 19.05 4.45 -5.73
C LEU A 160 19.30 5.35 -6.94
N ALA A 161 20.38 5.09 -7.67
CA ALA A 161 20.60 5.67 -8.97
C ALA A 161 20.84 4.55 -10.01
N TYR A 162 20.32 4.71 -11.20
CA TYR A 162 20.38 3.72 -12.27
C TYR A 162 21.26 4.20 -13.41
N ARG A 163 22.08 3.30 -13.94
CA ARG A 163 22.92 3.47 -15.14
C ARG A 163 22.33 2.64 -16.27
N PRO A 164 21.56 3.22 -17.19
CA PRO A 164 20.76 2.45 -18.14
C PRO A 164 21.54 1.57 -19.09
N VAL A 165 22.70 2.05 -19.62
CA VAL A 165 23.48 1.28 -20.63
C VAL A 165 24.17 0.07 -20.02
N SER A 166 24.70 0.20 -18.80
CA SER A 166 25.33 -0.91 -18.08
C SER A 166 24.34 -1.77 -17.30
N GLY A 167 23.11 -1.29 -17.10
CA GLY A 167 22.12 -1.93 -16.23
C GLY A 167 22.50 -1.93 -14.75
N GLN A 168 23.33 -0.99 -14.30
CA GLN A 168 23.86 -0.99 -12.94
C GLN A 168 23.01 -0.13 -12.02
N LEU A 169 22.51 -0.71 -10.93
CA LEU A 169 21.92 0.03 -9.81
C LEU A 169 23.01 0.40 -8.80
N LEU A 170 23.01 1.65 -8.39
CA LEU A 170 23.87 2.22 -7.37
C LEU A 170 23.02 2.55 -6.14
N HIS A 171 23.40 2.05 -4.96
CA HIS A 171 22.69 2.28 -3.72
C HIS A 171 23.49 3.18 -2.79
N TYR A 172 22.83 4.22 -2.26
CA TYR A 172 23.35 5.12 -1.21
C TYR A 172 22.83 4.64 0.14
N GLU A 173 23.67 4.01 0.95
CA GLU A 173 23.27 3.50 2.28
C GLU A 173 23.00 4.63 3.28
N ASP A 174 23.87 5.63 3.30
CA ASP A 174 23.73 6.75 4.22
C ASP A 174 23.47 8.04 3.46
N ILE A 175 22.33 8.64 3.69
CA ILE A 175 21.97 9.96 3.15
C ILE A 175 21.69 10.90 4.32
N THR A 176 22.35 12.02 4.35
CA THR A 176 22.05 13.12 5.28
C THR A 176 21.65 14.36 4.49
N ILE A 177 20.46 14.83 4.73
CA ILE A 177 19.92 16.05 4.12
C ILE A 177 20.41 17.25 4.94
N HIS A 178 20.87 18.27 4.25
CA HIS A 178 21.27 19.55 4.85
C HIS A 178 20.34 20.64 4.33
N VAL A 179 19.65 21.29 5.25
CA VAL A 179 18.79 22.44 4.99
C VAL A 179 19.47 23.68 5.52
N ASP A 180 19.91 24.57 4.62
CA ASP A 180 20.47 25.87 4.98
C ASP A 180 19.34 26.91 4.99
N TYR A 181 19.23 27.67 6.08
CA TYR A 181 18.17 28.65 6.30
C TYR A 181 18.68 29.91 6.99
N ARG A 182 17.91 31.00 6.90
CA ARG A 182 18.15 32.25 7.64
C ARG A 182 17.04 32.47 8.65
N LEU A 183 17.38 32.92 9.83
CA LEU A 183 16.38 33.27 10.83
C LEU A 183 15.89 34.71 10.60
N PRO A 184 14.61 35.01 10.92
CA PRO A 184 14.09 36.36 10.85
C PRO A 184 14.84 37.27 11.84
N ALA A 185 14.95 38.54 11.50
CA ALA A 185 15.63 39.54 12.33
C ALA A 185 14.98 39.69 13.73
N ARG A 186 13.74 39.31 13.90
CA ARG A 186 12.99 39.26 15.16
C ARG A 186 12.23 37.92 15.22
N GLN A 187 12.53 37.14 16.23
CA GLN A 187 11.79 35.92 16.55
C GLN A 187 10.68 36.29 17.55
N ASP A 188 9.46 36.32 17.11
CA ASP A 188 8.33 36.17 18.01
C ASP A 188 8.19 34.67 18.24
N ALA A 189 8.16 34.21 19.50
CA ALA A 189 8.07 32.78 19.78
C ALA A 189 6.72 32.25 19.29
N PRO A 190 6.68 31.41 18.27
CA PRO A 190 5.43 30.85 17.82
C PRO A 190 4.95 29.76 18.75
N THR A 191 3.65 29.67 18.84
CA THR A 191 2.95 28.58 19.54
C THR A 191 2.72 27.45 18.54
N ALA A 192 3.30 26.28 18.75
CA ALA A 192 2.86 25.06 18.06
C ALA A 192 1.83 24.33 18.91
N GLU A 193 1.04 23.53 18.26
CA GLU A 193 -0.08 22.83 18.86
C GLU A 193 0.30 21.45 19.39
N PRO A 194 0.32 21.18 20.68
CA PRO A 194 0.22 19.83 21.20
C PRO A 194 -1.23 19.51 21.57
N ALA A 195 -1.96 18.86 20.69
CA ALA A 195 -3.12 18.08 21.07
C ALA A 195 -2.85 16.62 20.74
N SER A 196 -3.27 15.68 21.57
CA SER A 196 -2.85 14.27 21.52
C SER A 196 -3.11 13.56 20.19
N ALA A 197 -4.20 13.87 19.47
CA ALA A 197 -4.47 13.34 18.14
C ALA A 197 -3.62 14.02 17.05
N VAL A 198 -3.42 15.33 17.17
CA VAL A 198 -2.60 16.15 16.28
C VAL A 198 -1.11 15.81 16.42
N GLU A 199 -0.63 15.57 17.65
CA GLU A 199 0.76 15.20 17.91
C GLU A 199 1.14 13.93 17.15
N ARG A 200 0.29 12.92 17.14
CA ARG A 200 0.51 11.69 16.37
C ARG A 200 0.66 11.98 14.87
N SER A 201 -0.30 12.71 14.30
CA SER A 201 -0.29 13.06 12.88
C SER A 201 0.96 13.87 12.49
N THR A 202 1.41 14.76 13.37
CA THR A 202 2.59 15.62 13.16
C THR A 202 3.88 14.82 13.28
N ARG A 203 3.98 13.94 14.27
CA ARG A 203 5.14 13.05 14.47
C ARG A 203 5.33 12.11 13.30
N ASP A 204 4.24 11.51 12.81
CA ASP A 204 4.25 10.61 11.65
C ASP A 204 4.63 11.35 10.35
N LEU A 205 4.44 12.65 10.28
CA LEU A 205 4.69 13.46 9.10
C LEU A 205 6.12 14.01 9.03
N ILE A 206 6.61 14.60 10.12
CA ILE A 206 7.84 15.42 10.12
C ILE A 206 9.06 14.57 10.44
N LEU A 207 10.01 14.44 9.50
CA LEU A 207 11.19 13.59 9.64
C LEU A 207 12.07 13.96 10.86
N ASN A 208 12.18 15.25 11.20
CA ASN A 208 12.94 15.75 12.33
C ASN A 208 12.04 16.26 13.47
N TYR A 209 10.92 15.61 13.72
CA TYR A 209 9.90 16.05 14.68
C TYR A 209 10.48 16.37 16.07
N ASP A 210 11.33 15.50 16.62
CA ASP A 210 11.94 15.71 17.94
C ASP A 210 12.81 16.97 18.02
N GLN A 211 13.43 17.39 16.90
CA GLN A 211 14.14 18.68 16.83
C GLN A 211 13.16 19.84 16.69
N ALA A 212 12.10 19.65 15.91
CA ALA A 212 11.11 20.67 15.62
C ALA A 212 10.34 21.10 16.87
N THR A 213 9.96 20.16 17.73
CA THR A 213 9.25 20.46 18.98
C THR A 213 9.99 21.40 19.91
N ALA A 214 11.34 21.37 19.87
CA ALA A 214 12.16 22.26 20.70
C ALA A 214 12.07 23.76 20.31
N TRP A 215 11.54 24.08 19.13
CA TRP A 215 11.37 25.46 18.66
C TRP A 215 10.02 26.06 19.02
N HIS A 216 9.13 25.26 19.56
CA HIS A 216 7.74 25.65 19.84
C HIS A 216 7.45 25.58 21.35
N ALA A 217 6.74 26.60 21.86
CA ALA A 217 6.23 26.58 23.22
C ALA A 217 4.86 25.88 23.26
N GLU A 218 4.53 25.22 24.38
CA GLU A 218 3.17 24.74 24.58
C GLU A 218 2.19 25.93 24.57
N PRO A 219 1.13 25.88 23.74
CA PRO A 219 0.13 26.93 23.73
C PRO A 219 -0.63 26.95 25.06
N PRO A 220 -1.10 28.11 25.50
CA PRO A 220 -2.03 28.16 26.61
C PRO A 220 -3.31 27.38 26.23
N ARG A 221 -3.71 26.43 27.06
CA ARG A 221 -4.94 25.67 26.81
C ARG A 221 -6.14 26.59 26.92
N ASN A 222 -6.90 26.74 25.83
CA ASN A 222 -8.20 27.36 25.87
C ASN A 222 -9.19 26.42 26.58
N THR A 223 -10.07 26.95 27.41
CA THR A 223 -11.11 26.16 28.08
C THR A 223 -12.33 25.92 27.19
N ASP A 224 -12.52 26.76 26.17
CA ASP A 224 -13.66 26.69 25.25
C ASP A 224 -13.14 26.07 23.91
N ARG A 225 -13.08 24.74 23.88
CA ARG A 225 -12.67 23.99 22.69
C ARG A 225 -13.88 23.46 21.96
N TYR A 226 -13.78 23.52 20.61
CA TYR A 226 -14.76 22.95 19.70
C TYR A 226 -14.04 22.13 18.64
N GLU A 227 -13.72 20.88 18.98
CA GLU A 227 -13.00 19.97 18.10
C GLU A 227 -13.82 19.59 16.86
N PHE A 228 -15.16 19.61 16.98
CA PHE A 228 -16.10 19.36 15.89
C PHE A 228 -16.94 20.60 15.60
N VAL A 229 -16.81 21.13 14.39
CA VAL A 229 -17.59 22.29 13.93
C VAL A 229 -18.47 21.90 12.76
N LEU A 230 -19.77 22.22 12.88
CA LEU A 230 -20.76 22.01 11.84
C LEU A 230 -21.13 23.36 11.22
N ILE A 231 -20.82 23.57 9.93
CA ILE A 231 -21.17 24.77 9.19
C ILE A 231 -22.40 24.47 8.34
N THR A 232 -23.48 25.25 8.52
CA THR A 232 -24.74 24.98 7.85
C THR A 232 -25.57 26.24 7.57
N LEU A 233 -26.73 26.07 6.94
CA LEU A 233 -27.74 27.09 6.73
C LEU A 233 -28.59 27.26 7.96
N ASP A 234 -29.13 28.46 8.19
CA ASP A 234 -30.07 28.73 9.33
C ASP A 234 -31.28 27.78 9.30
N SER A 235 -31.74 27.38 8.13
CA SER A 235 -32.87 26.47 7.92
C SER A 235 -32.57 25.00 8.24
N LEU A 236 -31.31 24.63 8.45
CA LEU A 236 -30.90 23.23 8.69
C LEU A 236 -30.45 22.99 10.13
N VAL A 237 -30.39 24.00 10.99
CA VAL A 237 -29.89 23.88 12.36
C VAL A 237 -30.64 22.81 13.15
N ASP A 238 -31.97 22.74 13.05
CA ASP A 238 -32.77 21.70 13.71
C ASP A 238 -32.53 20.31 13.11
N ALA A 239 -32.28 20.20 11.79
CA ALA A 239 -32.07 18.93 11.11
C ALA A 239 -30.75 18.26 11.49
N VAL A 240 -29.74 19.03 11.89
CA VAL A 240 -28.44 18.49 12.31
C VAL A 240 -28.36 18.18 13.81
N ALA A 241 -29.38 18.54 14.59
CA ALA A 241 -29.38 18.37 16.05
C ALA A 241 -29.12 16.92 16.54
N PRO A 242 -29.61 15.84 15.87
CA PRO A 242 -29.30 14.47 16.28
C PRO A 242 -27.80 14.16 16.23
N LEU A 243 -27.10 14.61 15.18
CA LEU A 243 -25.66 14.40 15.02
C LEU A 243 -24.87 15.25 16.03
N VAL A 244 -25.26 16.50 16.25
CA VAL A 244 -24.65 17.38 17.26
C VAL A 244 -24.71 16.76 18.66
N ALA A 245 -25.88 16.25 19.04
CA ALA A 245 -26.05 15.56 20.33
C ALA A 245 -25.16 14.30 20.43
N TRP A 246 -25.03 13.56 19.36
CA TRP A 246 -24.17 12.37 19.31
C TRP A 246 -22.68 12.73 19.45
N GLU A 247 -22.19 13.75 18.73
CA GLU A 247 -20.79 14.20 18.81
C GLU A 247 -20.48 14.70 20.25
N GLN A 248 -21.39 15.40 20.87
CA GLN A 248 -21.27 15.79 22.28
C GLN A 248 -21.25 14.59 23.23
N GLN A 249 -22.04 13.55 22.96
CA GLN A 249 -22.03 12.31 23.74
C GLN A 249 -20.69 11.53 23.56
N LYS A 250 -20.04 11.61 22.39
CA LYS A 250 -18.68 11.09 22.18
C LYS A 250 -17.62 11.90 22.95
N GLY A 251 -17.96 12.99 23.57
CA GLY A 251 -17.06 13.88 24.32
C GLY A 251 -16.39 14.95 23.46
N ARG A 252 -16.87 15.17 22.23
CA ARG A 252 -16.40 16.25 21.36
C ARG A 252 -16.98 17.59 21.79
N GLY A 253 -16.13 18.60 21.94
CA GLY A 253 -16.61 20.00 21.97
C GLY A 253 -17.21 20.31 20.58
N THR A 254 -18.52 20.54 20.52
CA THR A 254 -19.27 20.67 19.27
C THR A 254 -19.93 22.03 19.14
N GLN A 255 -19.74 22.67 17.98
CA GLN A 255 -20.35 23.99 17.69
C GLN A 255 -21.02 23.99 16.32
N VAL A 256 -22.24 24.49 16.26
CA VAL A 256 -22.94 24.78 15.00
C VAL A 256 -22.76 26.26 14.68
N VAL A 257 -22.33 26.53 13.43
CA VAL A 257 -22.11 27.88 12.89
C VAL A 257 -22.89 28.02 11.60
N THR A 258 -23.67 29.10 11.45
CA THR A 258 -24.42 29.31 10.21
C THR A 258 -23.64 30.14 9.19
N THR A 259 -23.89 29.89 7.90
CA THR A 259 -23.31 30.67 6.80
C THR A 259 -23.66 32.15 6.90
N THR A 260 -24.87 32.48 7.39
CA THR A 260 -25.31 33.87 7.67
C THR A 260 -24.44 34.53 8.73
N TRP A 261 -24.14 33.83 9.81
CA TRP A 261 -23.26 34.34 10.85
C TRP A 261 -21.84 34.57 10.36
N ILE A 262 -21.30 33.59 9.60
CA ILE A 262 -19.94 33.72 9.00
C ILE A 262 -19.88 34.93 8.08
N ALA A 263 -20.82 35.08 7.16
CA ALA A 263 -20.89 36.22 6.23
C ALA A 263 -20.99 37.58 6.94
N ALA A 264 -21.59 37.64 8.13
CA ALA A 264 -21.70 38.86 8.89
C ALA A 264 -20.40 39.20 9.69
N ASN A 265 -19.55 38.24 9.97
CA ASN A 265 -18.39 38.39 10.86
C ASN A 265 -17.05 38.28 10.15
N TYR A 266 -17.00 37.67 8.97
CA TYR A 266 -15.78 37.44 8.22
C TYR A 266 -15.85 38.07 6.83
N SER A 267 -14.75 38.68 6.40
CA SER A 267 -14.60 39.23 5.05
C SER A 267 -14.02 38.17 4.09
N GLY A 268 -14.31 38.28 2.81
CA GLY A 268 -13.80 37.47 1.73
C GLY A 268 -14.42 37.90 0.41
N VAL A 269 -13.86 37.48 -0.72
CA VAL A 269 -14.40 37.80 -2.06
C VAL A 269 -15.72 37.07 -2.32
N ASP A 270 -15.89 35.94 -1.67
CA ASP A 270 -17.11 35.12 -1.70
C ASP A 270 -17.32 34.36 -0.37
N LEU A 271 -18.43 33.61 -0.27
CA LEU A 271 -18.75 32.86 0.94
C LEU A 271 -17.71 31.78 1.24
N ALA A 272 -17.09 31.15 0.21
CA ALA A 272 -16.07 30.14 0.42
C ALA A 272 -14.85 30.72 1.14
N GLU A 273 -14.38 31.89 0.70
CA GLU A 273 -13.26 32.56 1.37
C GLU A 273 -13.62 33.05 2.77
N GLN A 274 -14.84 33.52 2.97
CA GLN A 274 -15.34 33.89 4.31
C GLN A 274 -15.31 32.70 5.26
N ILE A 275 -15.76 31.51 4.81
CA ILE A 275 -15.68 30.26 5.58
C ILE A 275 -14.22 29.88 5.86
N ARG A 276 -13.36 29.95 4.85
CA ARG A 276 -11.92 29.64 5.01
C ARG A 276 -11.27 30.59 6.04
N ASN A 277 -11.56 31.87 5.98
CA ASN A 277 -11.01 32.84 6.93
C ASN A 277 -11.53 32.61 8.35
N PHE A 278 -12.80 32.24 8.53
CA PHE A 278 -13.33 31.76 9.82
C PHE A 278 -12.56 30.54 10.33
N LEU A 279 -12.34 29.54 9.49
CA LEU A 279 -11.62 28.32 9.87
C LEU A 279 -10.16 28.62 10.20
N ARG A 280 -9.47 29.45 9.44
CA ARG A 280 -8.08 29.86 9.71
C ARG A 280 -7.91 30.54 11.07
N ASP A 281 -8.89 31.36 11.48
CA ASP A 281 -8.86 32.04 12.77
C ASP A 281 -9.18 31.08 13.94
N THR A 282 -9.96 30.04 13.69
CA THR A 282 -10.55 29.21 14.77
C THR A 282 -9.94 27.82 14.90
N TYR A 283 -9.30 27.26 13.84
CA TYR A 283 -8.69 25.92 13.93
C TYR A 283 -7.52 25.83 14.92
N PRO A 284 -6.68 26.87 15.15
CA PRO A 284 -5.57 26.73 16.08
C PRO A 284 -6.02 26.37 17.51
N ALA A 285 -5.24 25.54 18.21
CA ALA A 285 -5.52 25.11 19.58
C ALA A 285 -5.62 26.25 20.57
N ALA A 286 -4.96 27.38 20.29
CA ALA A 286 -5.07 28.61 21.08
C ALA A 286 -6.43 29.31 20.92
N ALA A 287 -7.17 28.99 19.85
CA ALA A 287 -8.53 29.47 19.57
C ALA A 287 -9.54 28.36 19.93
N TRP A 288 -10.22 27.78 18.97
CA TRP A 288 -11.20 26.69 19.20
C TRP A 288 -10.58 25.30 19.16
N GLY A 289 -9.46 25.11 18.46
CA GLY A 289 -8.80 23.82 18.33
C GLY A 289 -9.59 22.84 17.46
N ILE A 290 -10.10 23.30 16.31
CA ILE A 290 -10.92 22.49 15.41
C ILE A 290 -10.08 21.34 14.85
N GLU A 291 -10.63 20.13 14.86
CA GLU A 291 -10.08 18.91 14.26
C GLU A 291 -10.95 18.44 13.09
N HIS A 292 -12.28 18.58 13.20
CA HIS A 292 -13.23 18.11 12.19
C HIS A 292 -14.25 19.19 11.85
N VAL A 293 -14.54 19.33 10.55
CA VAL A 293 -15.56 20.24 10.03
C VAL A 293 -16.53 19.48 9.13
N LEU A 294 -17.82 19.59 9.43
CA LEU A 294 -18.89 19.09 8.58
C LEU A 294 -19.62 20.26 7.91
N LEU A 295 -19.57 20.28 6.58
CA LEU A 295 -20.26 21.26 5.73
C LEU A 295 -21.63 20.70 5.36
N VAL A 296 -22.73 21.34 5.76
CA VAL A 296 -24.09 20.87 5.49
C VAL A 296 -24.87 21.87 4.66
N GLY A 297 -25.11 21.52 3.40
CA GLY A 297 -25.79 22.33 2.42
C GLY A 297 -25.42 21.97 0.98
N HIS A 298 -26.34 22.19 0.09
CA HIS A 298 -26.09 22.00 -1.35
C HIS A 298 -25.00 22.95 -1.84
N TYR A 299 -24.27 22.58 -2.88
CA TYR A 299 -23.13 23.37 -3.43
C TYR A 299 -23.49 24.83 -3.81
N ASN A 300 -24.75 25.08 -4.13
CA ASN A 300 -25.25 26.44 -4.44
C ASN A 300 -25.39 27.31 -3.19
N ASP A 301 -25.59 26.71 -2.03
CA ASP A 301 -25.82 27.37 -0.76
C ASP A 301 -24.55 27.40 0.10
N LEU A 302 -23.74 26.34 0.01
CA LEU A 302 -22.47 26.18 0.67
C LEU A 302 -21.44 25.73 -0.38
N PRO A 303 -20.68 26.69 -0.98
CA PRO A 303 -19.88 26.44 -2.17
C PRO A 303 -18.75 25.43 -1.95
N ILE A 304 -18.36 24.75 -3.02
CA ILE A 304 -17.14 23.93 -3.12
C ILE A 304 -16.18 24.65 -4.07
N ARG A 305 -14.87 24.61 -3.82
CA ARG A 305 -13.88 25.34 -4.63
C ARG A 305 -13.55 24.60 -5.92
N VAL A 306 -13.45 25.37 -7.02
CA VAL A 306 -12.98 24.87 -8.33
C VAL A 306 -11.47 25.02 -8.42
N VAL A 307 -10.80 23.96 -8.82
CA VAL A 307 -9.35 23.92 -9.08
C VAL A 307 -9.07 24.30 -10.53
N TRP A 308 -8.20 25.28 -10.75
CA TRP A 308 -7.87 25.80 -12.10
C TRP A 308 -6.77 25.00 -12.80
N GLN A 309 -6.70 23.71 -12.57
CA GLN A 309 -5.85 22.75 -13.28
C GLN A 309 -6.71 22.00 -14.30
N ASP A 310 -6.68 22.42 -15.56
CA ASP A 310 -7.42 21.76 -16.63
C ASP A 310 -6.46 21.02 -17.56
N LEU A 311 -6.39 19.70 -17.38
CA LEU A 311 -5.58 18.80 -18.22
C LEU A 311 -6.31 18.39 -19.52
N GLY A 312 -7.39 19.07 -19.89
CA GLY A 312 -8.25 18.73 -21.01
C GLY A 312 -9.42 17.79 -20.63
N TYR A 313 -9.68 17.62 -19.33
CA TYR A 313 -10.74 16.78 -18.78
C TYR A 313 -11.76 17.54 -17.93
N GLY A 314 -11.62 18.85 -17.86
CA GLY A 314 -12.36 19.72 -16.95
C GLY A 314 -11.58 20.01 -15.68
N ARG A 315 -12.17 20.79 -14.80
CA ARG A 315 -11.56 21.28 -13.57
C ARG A 315 -12.13 20.56 -12.37
N PRO A 316 -11.28 19.99 -11.49
CA PRO A 316 -11.77 19.35 -10.28
C PRO A 316 -12.45 20.32 -9.32
N TYR A 317 -13.29 19.75 -8.46
CA TYR A 317 -13.86 20.44 -7.30
C TYR A 317 -13.25 19.85 -6.03
N THR A 318 -13.04 20.67 -4.99
CA THR A 318 -12.41 20.21 -3.76
C THR A 318 -12.87 20.95 -2.53
N ASP A 319 -13.05 20.24 -1.42
CA ASP A 319 -13.19 20.78 -0.08
C ASP A 319 -11.85 20.91 0.66
N THR A 320 -10.74 20.47 0.04
CA THR A 320 -9.39 20.68 0.57
C THR A 320 -9.10 22.17 0.77
N TYR A 321 -9.77 23.05 0.02
CA TYR A 321 -9.74 24.49 0.23
C TYR A 321 -10.10 24.93 1.65
N TYR A 322 -10.97 24.17 2.32
CA TYR A 322 -11.35 24.41 3.71
C TYR A 322 -10.50 23.63 4.70
N ALA A 323 -9.72 22.68 4.25
CA ALA A 323 -8.93 21.78 5.07
C ALA A 323 -7.46 22.20 5.19
N GLU A 324 -6.86 22.72 4.11
CA GLU A 324 -5.49 23.26 4.07
C GLU A 324 -5.53 24.74 4.44
N LEU A 325 -4.97 25.11 5.60
CA LEU A 325 -5.19 26.42 6.25
C LEU A 325 -3.90 27.10 6.72
N SER A 326 -2.74 26.44 6.68
CA SER A 326 -1.50 26.93 7.32
C SER A 326 -0.78 28.01 6.55
N LEU A 327 -0.95 28.08 5.24
CA LEU A 327 -0.37 29.13 4.40
C LEU A 327 -1.36 30.28 4.13
N PRO A 328 -0.90 31.52 4.02
CA PRO A 328 -1.71 32.65 3.56
C PRO A 328 -2.24 32.41 2.13
N ASP A 329 -3.42 32.94 1.81
CA ASP A 329 -4.05 32.77 0.48
C ASP A 329 -3.23 33.39 -0.65
N ASP A 330 -2.53 34.49 -0.36
CA ASP A 330 -1.57 35.12 -1.28
C ASP A 330 -0.26 34.34 -1.48
N GLN A 331 -0.12 33.18 -0.82
CA GLN A 331 1.02 32.25 -0.94
C GLN A 331 0.59 30.82 -1.20
N SER A 332 -0.71 30.51 -1.17
CA SER A 332 -1.23 29.16 -1.33
C SER A 332 -2.20 29.03 -2.51
N TRP A 333 -3.46 29.40 -2.34
CA TRP A 333 -4.51 29.06 -3.27
C TRP A 333 -4.73 30.05 -4.44
N ASP A 334 -4.33 31.31 -4.29
CA ASP A 334 -4.51 32.38 -5.29
C ASP A 334 -3.43 33.45 -5.05
N ILE A 335 -2.19 33.19 -5.54
CA ILE A 335 -1.02 34.02 -5.24
C ILE A 335 -1.03 35.36 -5.96
N ASP A 336 -1.67 35.44 -7.11
CA ASP A 336 -1.72 36.66 -7.91
C ASP A 336 -3.05 37.46 -7.79
N GLY A 337 -4.02 36.87 -7.05
CA GLY A 337 -5.30 37.50 -6.73
C GLY A 337 -6.24 37.60 -7.92
N ASP A 338 -6.11 36.74 -8.93
CA ASP A 338 -6.92 36.76 -10.13
C ASP A 338 -8.26 36.00 -10.02
N GLY A 339 -8.47 35.29 -8.87
CA GLY A 339 -9.67 34.53 -8.56
C GLY A 339 -9.67 33.12 -9.17
N ARG A 340 -8.52 32.64 -9.61
CA ARG A 340 -8.31 31.27 -10.05
C ARG A 340 -7.48 30.54 -9.01
N TYR A 341 -8.03 29.49 -8.46
CA TYR A 341 -7.47 28.82 -7.32
C TYR A 341 -6.70 27.57 -7.76
N ALA A 342 -5.54 27.36 -7.15
CA ALA A 342 -4.66 26.23 -7.38
C ALA A 342 -4.08 26.16 -8.80
N GLU A 343 -3.81 27.29 -9.43
CA GLU A 343 -3.03 27.38 -10.68
C GLU A 343 -1.59 26.88 -10.51
N GLU A 344 -0.82 26.80 -11.58
CA GLU A 344 0.55 26.30 -11.51
C GLU A 344 1.45 27.20 -10.64
N GLU A 345 1.21 28.51 -10.68
CA GLU A 345 1.90 29.54 -9.92
C GLU A 345 1.62 29.47 -8.41
N ASP A 346 0.44 28.97 -8.01
CA ASP A 346 0.03 28.88 -6.63
C ASP A 346 0.89 27.89 -5.84
N GLN A 347 1.10 28.17 -4.56
CA GLN A 347 2.03 27.46 -3.72
C GLN A 347 1.36 26.61 -2.63
N LEU A 348 0.05 26.28 -2.82
CA LEU A 348 -0.65 25.41 -1.88
C LEU A 348 0.13 24.10 -1.63
N ASP A 349 0.01 23.58 -0.44
CA ASP A 349 0.56 22.27 -0.12
C ASP A 349 -0.53 21.18 -0.02
N PHE A 350 -0.17 19.97 0.42
CA PHE A 350 -1.07 18.83 0.52
C PHE A 350 -1.20 18.32 1.96
N TYR A 351 -1.00 19.21 2.94
CA TYR A 351 -1.07 18.95 4.37
C TYR A 351 -2.27 19.64 5.00
N SER A 352 -3.41 18.96 4.95
CA SER A 352 -4.64 19.50 5.56
C SER A 352 -4.55 19.56 7.08
N GLU A 353 -4.84 20.71 7.68
CA GLU A 353 -4.86 20.95 9.12
C GLU A 353 -6.05 20.28 9.82
N ILE A 354 -7.19 20.22 9.13
CA ILE A 354 -8.46 19.72 9.68
C ILE A 354 -9.12 18.75 8.72
N CYS A 355 -9.90 17.82 9.26
CA CYS A 355 -10.71 16.89 8.47
C CYS A 355 -12.01 17.56 8.05
N VAL A 356 -12.29 17.58 6.76
CA VAL A 356 -13.52 18.17 6.21
C VAL A 356 -14.37 17.08 5.56
N GLY A 357 -15.67 17.09 5.88
CA GLY A 357 -16.70 16.29 5.23
C GLY A 357 -17.89 17.13 4.83
N ARG A 358 -18.76 16.59 3.98
CA ARG A 358 -19.90 17.33 3.43
C ARG A 358 -21.17 16.48 3.38
N PHE A 359 -22.31 17.09 3.74
CA PHE A 359 -23.65 16.63 3.36
C PHE A 359 -24.20 17.56 2.28
N PRO A 360 -24.15 17.16 0.98
CA PRO A 360 -24.47 18.05 -0.14
C PRO A 360 -25.99 18.19 -0.40
N TRP A 361 -26.76 18.40 0.67
CA TRP A 361 -28.22 18.50 0.66
C TRP A 361 -28.68 19.70 1.47
N SER A 362 -29.71 20.42 1.00
CA SER A 362 -30.36 21.55 1.71
C SER A 362 -31.80 21.26 2.10
N GLU A 363 -32.30 20.04 1.86
CA GLU A 363 -33.62 19.62 2.28
C GLU A 363 -33.55 19.06 3.71
N PRO A 364 -34.24 19.71 4.72
CA PRO A 364 -34.12 19.33 6.12
C PRO A 364 -34.41 17.87 6.43
N VAL A 365 -35.41 17.28 5.78
CA VAL A 365 -35.76 15.86 6.00
C VAL A 365 -34.67 14.92 5.55
N ILE A 366 -33.98 15.23 4.42
CA ILE A 366 -32.87 14.41 3.92
C ILE A 366 -31.65 14.56 4.84
N VAL A 367 -31.34 15.80 5.24
CA VAL A 367 -30.22 16.09 6.16
C VAL A 367 -30.42 15.40 7.49
N GLN A 368 -31.63 15.50 8.08
CA GLN A 368 -31.94 14.81 9.33
C GLN A 368 -31.77 13.30 9.22
N HIS A 369 -32.28 12.70 8.16
CA HIS A 369 -32.11 11.26 7.89
C HIS A 369 -30.63 10.84 7.77
N ILE A 370 -29.79 11.61 7.06
CA ILE A 370 -28.35 11.35 6.97
C ILE A 370 -27.68 11.45 8.35
N CYS A 371 -28.07 12.42 9.18
CA CYS A 371 -27.58 12.54 10.55
C CYS A 371 -27.96 11.33 11.39
N GLU A 372 -29.22 10.93 11.37
CA GLU A 372 -29.75 9.78 12.15
C GLU A 372 -29.06 8.48 11.77
N LYS A 373 -28.92 8.17 10.47
CA LYS A 373 -28.23 6.94 10.06
C LYS A 373 -26.72 6.97 10.34
N SER A 374 -26.07 8.15 10.33
CA SER A 374 -24.69 8.29 10.75
C SER A 374 -24.50 7.92 12.22
N VAL A 375 -25.44 8.37 13.08
CA VAL A 375 -25.49 7.97 14.49
C VAL A 375 -25.73 6.47 14.64
N LEU A 376 -26.72 5.92 13.94
CA LEU A 376 -27.03 4.48 13.97
C LEU A 376 -25.84 3.62 13.51
N PHE A 377 -25.10 4.08 12.51
CA PHE A 377 -23.89 3.40 12.08
C PHE A 377 -22.88 3.28 13.23
N GLU A 378 -22.54 4.36 13.91
CA GLU A 378 -21.56 4.34 15.01
C GLU A 378 -22.05 3.59 16.25
N GLN A 379 -23.35 3.61 16.53
CA GLN A 379 -23.98 2.85 17.63
C GLN A 379 -24.07 1.34 17.38
N ASN A 380 -24.02 0.92 16.10
CA ASN A 380 -24.07 -0.48 15.77
C ASN A 380 -22.69 -1.12 16.00
N HIS A 381 -22.63 -2.11 16.89
CA HIS A 381 -21.40 -2.85 17.23
C HIS A 381 -21.45 -4.33 16.78
N ASP A 382 -22.43 -4.69 15.94
CA ASP A 382 -22.50 -6.06 15.39
C ASP A 382 -21.27 -6.37 14.53
N PRO A 383 -20.39 -7.30 14.91
CA PRO A 383 -19.23 -7.67 14.12
C PRO A 383 -19.61 -8.29 12.77
N GLY A 384 -20.77 -8.96 12.67
CA GLY A 384 -21.30 -9.49 11.41
C GLY A 384 -21.58 -8.40 10.38
N TYR A 385 -21.76 -7.17 10.82
CA TYR A 385 -21.88 -6.00 9.96
C TYR A 385 -20.57 -5.22 9.87
N LYS A 386 -19.99 -4.84 11.03
CA LYS A 386 -18.83 -3.94 11.11
C LYS A 386 -17.55 -4.55 10.52
N GLN A 387 -17.46 -5.87 10.46
CA GLN A 387 -16.33 -6.61 9.87
C GLN A 387 -16.76 -7.32 8.59
N ASN A 388 -17.58 -6.66 7.75
CA ASN A 388 -18.03 -7.20 6.49
C ASN A 388 -17.80 -6.19 5.36
N ILE A 389 -17.11 -6.62 4.29
CA ILE A 389 -16.69 -5.78 3.17
C ILE A 389 -17.20 -6.31 1.84
N MET A 390 -17.63 -5.41 0.94
CA MET A 390 -17.94 -5.74 -0.44
C MET A 390 -16.85 -5.20 -1.36
N LEU A 391 -16.20 -6.09 -2.11
CA LEU A 391 -15.09 -5.83 -3.00
C LEU A 391 -15.54 -5.97 -4.45
N LEU A 392 -15.53 -4.88 -5.21
CA LEU A 392 -16.03 -4.83 -6.57
C LEU A 392 -14.90 -4.48 -7.54
N GLY A 393 -14.39 -5.43 -8.31
CA GLY A 393 -13.30 -5.24 -9.28
C GLY A 393 -13.79 -5.34 -10.72
N ALA A 394 -13.74 -4.24 -11.46
CA ALA A 394 -13.99 -4.20 -12.89
C ALA A 394 -12.66 -3.95 -13.63
N PHE A 395 -12.57 -4.39 -14.89
CA PHE A 395 -11.43 -4.01 -15.73
C PHE A 395 -11.44 -2.51 -16.02
N LEU A 396 -10.26 -1.89 -15.95
CA LEU A 396 -10.04 -0.51 -16.37
C LEU A 396 -9.57 -0.44 -17.82
N TRP A 397 -8.75 -1.37 -18.25
CA TRP A 397 -8.28 -1.62 -19.61
C TRP A 397 -8.24 -3.14 -19.84
N PRO A 398 -8.05 -3.62 -21.06
CA PRO A 398 -7.98 -5.07 -21.34
C PRO A 398 -6.92 -5.81 -20.51
N ASP A 399 -5.85 -5.12 -20.16
CA ASP A 399 -4.68 -5.56 -19.41
C ASP A 399 -4.67 -5.11 -17.93
N THR A 400 -5.76 -4.61 -17.40
CA THR A 400 -5.79 -4.04 -16.05
C THR A 400 -7.07 -4.43 -15.32
N ASP A 401 -6.99 -5.52 -14.58
CA ASP A 401 -8.06 -6.06 -13.74
C ASP A 401 -8.01 -5.44 -12.33
N SER A 402 -9.03 -4.67 -11.95
CA SER A 402 -9.09 -4.10 -10.59
C SER A 402 -9.33 -5.16 -9.49
N ALA A 403 -9.55 -6.43 -9.83
CA ALA A 403 -9.57 -7.50 -8.86
C ALA A 403 -8.23 -7.59 -8.10
N VAL A 404 -7.09 -7.29 -8.74
CA VAL A 404 -5.77 -7.18 -8.09
C VAL A 404 -5.82 -6.23 -6.90
N LEU A 405 -6.38 -5.03 -7.08
CA LEU A 405 -6.53 -4.04 -6.01
C LEU A 405 -7.46 -4.58 -4.91
N MET A 406 -8.56 -5.20 -5.27
CA MET A 406 -9.54 -5.75 -4.31
C MET A 406 -8.91 -6.86 -3.45
N GLU A 407 -8.14 -7.76 -4.05
CA GLU A 407 -7.43 -8.81 -3.31
C GLU A 407 -6.28 -8.25 -2.47
N THR A 408 -5.57 -7.23 -2.96
CA THR A 408 -4.56 -6.52 -2.16
C THR A 408 -5.18 -5.86 -0.92
N ILE A 409 -6.37 -5.28 -1.04
CA ILE A 409 -7.12 -4.75 0.12
C ILE A 409 -7.54 -5.91 1.04
N ALA A 410 -8.09 -6.99 0.49
CA ALA A 410 -8.50 -8.16 1.29
C ALA A 410 -7.34 -8.81 2.05
N GLY A 411 -6.12 -8.71 1.52
CA GLY A 411 -4.89 -9.20 2.12
C GLY A 411 -4.33 -8.32 3.25
N LEU A 412 -4.97 -7.21 3.60
CA LEU A 412 -4.52 -6.38 4.72
C LEU A 412 -4.60 -7.18 6.04
N PRO A 413 -3.53 -7.19 6.85
CA PRO A 413 -3.45 -8.06 8.03
C PRO A 413 -4.63 -7.93 9.00
N HIS A 414 -5.12 -6.70 9.21
CA HIS A 414 -6.24 -6.43 10.12
C HIS A 414 -7.62 -6.80 9.54
N LEU A 415 -7.71 -7.18 8.26
CA LEU A 415 -8.92 -7.77 7.66
C LEU A 415 -8.98 -9.29 7.83
N THR A 416 -7.95 -9.91 8.41
CA THR A 416 -8.00 -11.33 8.72
C THR A 416 -9.20 -11.65 9.61
N GLY A 417 -10.06 -12.56 9.15
CA GLY A 417 -11.31 -12.92 9.83
C GLY A 417 -12.52 -12.05 9.47
N TRP A 418 -12.36 -11.00 8.67
CA TRP A 418 -13.50 -10.27 8.14
C TRP A 418 -14.28 -11.13 7.14
N SER A 419 -15.59 -10.98 7.15
CA SER A 419 -16.44 -11.51 6.08
C SER A 419 -16.37 -10.59 4.86
N GLY A 420 -16.63 -11.12 3.66
CA GLY A 420 -16.69 -10.29 2.47
C GLY A 420 -17.29 -10.98 1.28
N VAL A 421 -17.70 -10.18 0.30
CA VAL A 421 -18.19 -10.62 -1.00
C VAL A 421 -17.31 -10.04 -2.09
N ARG A 422 -16.85 -10.89 -2.98
CA ARG A 422 -16.02 -10.56 -4.14
C ARG A 422 -16.86 -10.60 -5.41
N MET A 423 -16.88 -9.51 -6.15
CA MET A 423 -17.56 -9.44 -7.43
C MET A 423 -16.62 -8.91 -8.49
N TYR A 424 -16.28 -9.74 -9.46
CA TYR A 424 -15.38 -9.41 -10.56
C TYR A 424 -16.05 -9.68 -11.91
N GLU A 425 -15.40 -9.35 -13.02
CA GLU A 425 -15.95 -9.60 -14.35
C GLU A 425 -15.76 -11.08 -14.74
N SER A 426 -16.83 -11.87 -14.60
CA SER A 426 -16.82 -13.31 -14.87
C SER A 426 -16.47 -13.63 -16.33
N GLY A 427 -15.56 -14.58 -16.52
CA GLY A 427 -15.06 -14.97 -17.84
C GLY A 427 -13.92 -14.07 -18.35
N TYR A 428 -13.47 -13.08 -17.54
CA TYR A 428 -12.36 -12.19 -17.84
C TYR A 428 -11.39 -12.07 -16.67
N SER A 429 -11.84 -11.91 -15.43
CA SER A 429 -10.98 -11.93 -14.26
C SER A 429 -10.54 -13.35 -13.90
N THR A 430 -9.27 -13.51 -13.53
CA THR A 430 -8.70 -14.80 -13.09
C THR A 430 -8.85 -15.03 -11.58
N TYR A 431 -9.24 -14.00 -10.85
CA TYR A 431 -9.40 -14.07 -9.40
C TYR A 431 -10.70 -14.79 -9.00
N PRO A 432 -10.70 -15.55 -7.89
CA PRO A 432 -11.90 -16.17 -7.38
C PRO A 432 -12.93 -15.12 -7.00
N MET A 433 -14.18 -15.36 -7.36
CA MET A 433 -15.28 -14.43 -7.10
C MET A 433 -16.54 -15.18 -6.64
N ASP A 434 -17.35 -14.49 -5.81
CA ASP A 434 -18.64 -15.02 -5.37
C ASP A 434 -19.72 -14.78 -6.43
N TYR A 435 -19.66 -13.64 -7.13
CA TYR A 435 -20.62 -13.26 -8.16
C TYR A 435 -19.98 -12.47 -9.28
N ASP A 436 -20.54 -12.54 -10.49
CA ASP A 436 -20.21 -11.61 -11.58
C ASP A 436 -20.64 -10.18 -11.21
N ILE A 437 -19.79 -9.18 -11.46
CA ILE A 437 -20.05 -7.77 -11.19
C ILE A 437 -21.10 -7.20 -12.16
N THR A 438 -22.33 -7.62 -12.02
CA THR A 438 -23.49 -7.11 -12.77
C THR A 438 -24.34 -6.20 -11.89
N ASN A 439 -25.09 -5.29 -12.51
CA ASN A 439 -26.02 -4.43 -11.77
C ASN A 439 -27.00 -5.24 -10.90
N ALA A 440 -27.57 -6.32 -11.44
CA ALA A 440 -28.49 -7.17 -10.70
C ALA A 440 -27.86 -7.79 -9.45
N ASN A 441 -26.63 -8.30 -9.55
CA ASN A 441 -25.92 -8.92 -8.43
C ASN A 441 -25.51 -7.88 -7.39
N VAL A 442 -24.91 -6.75 -7.82
CA VAL A 442 -24.46 -5.68 -6.90
C VAL A 442 -25.65 -5.13 -6.12
N VAL A 443 -26.75 -4.77 -6.80
CA VAL A 443 -27.95 -4.24 -6.13
C VAL A 443 -28.58 -5.29 -5.22
N SER A 444 -28.72 -6.55 -5.65
CA SER A 444 -29.28 -7.62 -4.83
C SER A 444 -28.47 -7.89 -3.57
N GLN A 445 -27.15 -7.94 -3.67
CA GLN A 445 -26.29 -8.17 -2.51
C GLN A 445 -26.26 -6.98 -1.57
N TRP A 446 -26.21 -5.75 -2.10
CA TRP A 446 -26.17 -4.55 -1.26
C TRP A 446 -27.50 -4.24 -0.59
N SER A 447 -28.62 -4.52 -1.24
CA SER A 447 -29.96 -4.34 -0.65
C SER A 447 -30.31 -5.41 0.39
N GLY A 448 -29.81 -6.64 0.23
CA GLY A 448 -30.09 -7.75 1.15
C GLY A 448 -29.00 -8.07 2.16
N GLY A 449 -27.80 -7.49 2.03
CA GLY A 449 -26.66 -7.76 2.89
C GLY A 449 -26.35 -6.63 3.88
N THR A 450 -25.36 -6.88 4.73
CA THR A 450 -24.89 -5.94 5.75
C THR A 450 -23.39 -5.71 5.56
N TYR A 451 -23.00 -4.63 4.90
CA TYR A 451 -21.60 -4.32 4.57
C TYR A 451 -21.23 -2.97 5.18
N ALA A 452 -20.29 -2.94 6.11
CA ALA A 452 -19.80 -1.67 6.66
C ALA A 452 -18.91 -0.92 5.68
N VAL A 453 -18.25 -1.64 4.76
CA VAL A 453 -17.39 -1.06 3.73
C VAL A 453 -17.76 -1.62 2.37
N VAL A 454 -17.83 -0.74 1.38
CA VAL A 454 -17.94 -1.11 -0.04
C VAL A 454 -16.87 -0.35 -0.81
N THR A 455 -16.07 -1.05 -1.59
CA THR A 455 -15.05 -0.40 -2.41
C THR A 455 -15.02 -1.00 -3.80
N TRP A 456 -14.70 -0.16 -4.77
CA TRP A 456 -14.57 -0.64 -6.15
C TRP A 456 -13.46 0.05 -6.94
N GLY A 457 -13.01 -0.65 -8.00
CA GLY A 457 -12.26 -0.10 -9.12
C GLY A 457 -13.04 -0.33 -10.41
N GLY A 458 -13.26 0.72 -11.20
CA GLY A 458 -14.02 0.66 -12.43
C GLY A 458 -14.15 1.99 -13.14
N HIS A 459 -14.80 2.01 -14.31
CA HIS A 459 -15.10 3.25 -15.01
C HIS A 459 -16.25 3.99 -14.35
N GLY A 460 -16.34 5.30 -14.55
CA GLY A 460 -17.36 6.15 -13.93
C GLY A 460 -17.96 7.18 -14.88
N SER A 461 -19.18 7.54 -14.54
CA SER A 461 -19.89 8.72 -15.02
C SER A 461 -20.51 9.43 -13.81
N PRO A 462 -21.03 10.63 -13.94
CA PRO A 462 -21.63 11.33 -12.80
C PRO A 462 -22.67 10.49 -12.02
N THR A 463 -23.46 9.67 -12.73
CA THR A 463 -24.59 8.94 -12.13
C THR A 463 -24.43 7.44 -12.08
N SER A 464 -23.26 6.89 -12.44
CA SER A 464 -23.07 5.43 -12.46
C SER A 464 -21.59 5.02 -12.47
N ALA A 465 -21.31 3.82 -11.95
CA ALA A 465 -20.06 3.12 -12.14
C ALA A 465 -20.23 1.93 -13.08
N HIS A 466 -19.22 1.66 -13.89
CA HIS A 466 -19.29 0.75 -15.04
C HIS A 466 -18.19 -0.28 -15.01
N ARG A 467 -18.50 -1.49 -15.48
CA ARG A 467 -17.53 -2.52 -15.81
C ARG A 467 -17.06 -2.37 -17.27
N TYR A 468 -15.90 -2.92 -17.58
CA TYR A 468 -15.30 -2.79 -18.91
C TYR A 468 -16.01 -3.70 -19.93
N TYR A 469 -16.25 -4.97 -19.58
CA TYR A 469 -16.83 -5.95 -20.50
C TYR A 469 -18.36 -6.07 -20.36
N PRO A 470 -19.10 -6.31 -21.48
CA PRO A 470 -18.55 -6.36 -22.84
C PRO A 470 -18.21 -4.96 -23.38
N HIS A 471 -16.98 -4.80 -23.87
CA HIS A 471 -16.58 -3.58 -24.57
C HIS A 471 -17.14 -3.58 -26.00
N PRO A 472 -17.60 -2.43 -26.61
CA PRO A 472 -17.57 -1.07 -26.04
C PRO A 472 -18.81 -0.67 -25.21
N ASN A 473 -19.71 -1.58 -24.90
CA ASN A 473 -20.98 -1.23 -24.24
C ASN A 473 -20.80 -0.78 -22.78
N MET A 474 -19.79 -1.29 -22.08
CA MET A 474 -19.41 -0.93 -20.70
C MET A 474 -20.63 -0.75 -19.78
N PRO A 475 -21.37 -1.81 -19.45
CA PRO A 475 -22.60 -1.70 -18.69
C PRO A 475 -22.35 -1.25 -17.25
N ALA A 476 -23.28 -0.44 -16.71
CA ALA A 476 -23.19 -0.02 -15.32
C ALA A 476 -23.43 -1.21 -14.38
N PHE A 477 -22.60 -1.31 -13.32
CA PHE A 477 -22.84 -2.24 -12.22
C PHE A 477 -23.56 -1.59 -11.05
N ILE A 478 -23.53 -0.25 -10.93
CA ILE A 478 -24.35 0.52 -9.97
C ILE A 478 -24.70 1.90 -10.57
N ARG A 479 -25.89 2.40 -10.26
CA ARG A 479 -26.42 3.69 -10.73
C ARG A 479 -27.03 4.47 -9.59
N ALA A 480 -27.10 5.77 -9.72
CA ALA A 480 -27.83 6.65 -8.81
C ALA A 480 -29.33 6.26 -8.69
N ALA A 481 -29.92 5.77 -9.76
CA ALA A 481 -31.30 5.29 -9.76
C ALA A 481 -31.50 3.99 -8.95
N ASP A 482 -30.46 3.25 -8.65
CA ASP A 482 -30.51 2.02 -7.86
C ASP A 482 -30.43 2.32 -6.34
N CYS A 483 -29.93 3.52 -5.94
CA CYS A 483 -29.74 3.87 -4.53
C CYS A 483 -31.00 3.72 -3.65
N PRO A 484 -32.20 4.07 -4.09
CA PRO A 484 -33.41 3.98 -3.23
C PRO A 484 -33.74 2.59 -2.71
N VAL A 485 -33.15 1.51 -3.22
CA VAL A 485 -33.37 0.15 -2.75
C VAL A 485 -32.17 -0.43 -1.97
N LEU A 486 -31.09 0.33 -1.81
CA LEU A 486 -29.95 -0.11 -1.03
C LEU A 486 -30.28 -0.15 0.48
N ASN A 487 -29.58 -1.01 1.20
CA ASN A 487 -29.81 -1.22 2.62
C ASN A 487 -29.35 -0.01 3.44
N ASP A 488 -30.28 0.73 4.00
CA ASP A 488 -30.03 1.95 4.81
C ASP A 488 -30.09 1.68 6.32
N ASP A 489 -30.55 0.50 6.75
CA ASP A 489 -30.43 0.05 8.14
C ASP A 489 -28.99 -0.39 8.47
N TYR A 490 -28.21 -0.75 7.43
CA TYR A 490 -26.79 -1.13 7.50
C TYR A 490 -25.98 -0.38 6.43
N PRO A 491 -25.90 0.95 6.51
CA PRO A 491 -25.28 1.76 5.47
C PRO A 491 -23.75 1.57 5.46
N SER A 492 -23.11 1.84 4.32
CA SER A 492 -21.70 1.56 4.11
C SER A 492 -20.84 2.83 4.07
N ILE A 493 -19.55 2.72 4.43
CA ILE A 493 -18.51 3.65 3.98
C ILE A 493 -18.05 3.17 2.60
N VAL A 494 -18.05 4.08 1.62
CA VAL A 494 -17.81 3.76 0.22
C VAL A 494 -16.56 4.46 -0.29
N PHE A 495 -15.67 3.72 -0.97
CA PHE A 495 -14.65 4.29 -1.82
C PHE A 495 -14.90 3.90 -3.28
N ALA A 496 -15.12 4.90 -4.11
CA ALA A 496 -15.51 4.78 -5.50
C ALA A 496 -14.33 5.15 -6.42
N ASP A 497 -13.42 4.22 -6.72
CA ASP A 497 -12.35 4.48 -7.68
C ASP A 497 -12.90 4.48 -9.10
N SER A 498 -13.51 5.63 -9.46
CA SER A 498 -14.15 5.89 -10.76
C SER A 498 -14.36 7.38 -11.01
N CYS A 499 -14.31 7.78 -12.30
CA CYS A 499 -14.44 9.17 -12.72
C CYS A 499 -15.80 9.78 -12.39
N TYR A 500 -15.86 11.06 -12.07
CA TYR A 500 -17.05 11.92 -11.97
C TYR A 500 -18.09 11.55 -10.90
N THR A 501 -17.93 10.49 -10.16
CA THR A 501 -18.98 9.97 -9.27
C THR A 501 -19.32 10.88 -8.09
N SER A 502 -18.48 11.90 -7.83
CA SER A 502 -18.72 13.01 -6.89
C SER A 502 -18.77 14.39 -7.58
N CYS A 503 -18.99 14.46 -8.91
CA CYS A 503 -18.97 15.72 -9.64
C CYS A 503 -20.18 16.61 -9.27
N PRO A 504 -19.97 17.82 -8.71
CA PRO A 504 -21.06 18.69 -8.24
C PRO A 504 -22.00 19.22 -9.34
N ASP A 505 -21.54 19.24 -10.59
CA ASP A 505 -22.34 19.72 -11.73
C ASP A 505 -23.58 18.85 -12.04
N TYR A 506 -23.66 17.68 -11.37
CA TYR A 506 -24.70 16.68 -11.61
C TYR A 506 -25.33 16.20 -10.30
N ALA A 507 -26.52 15.60 -10.40
CA ALA A 507 -27.07 14.75 -9.34
C ALA A 507 -26.23 13.46 -9.28
N ASN A 508 -25.03 13.55 -8.68
CA ASN A 508 -24.01 12.51 -8.78
C ASN A 508 -24.30 11.28 -7.91
N LEU A 509 -23.62 10.18 -8.26
CA LEU A 509 -23.79 8.88 -7.60
C LEU A 509 -23.52 8.96 -6.08
N GLY A 510 -22.44 9.63 -5.67
CA GLY A 510 -22.06 9.75 -4.26
C GLY A 510 -23.11 10.49 -3.43
N ARG A 511 -23.69 11.56 -3.98
CA ARG A 511 -24.77 12.30 -3.37
C ARG A 511 -26.01 11.42 -3.11
N GLU A 512 -26.43 10.64 -4.13
CA GLU A 512 -27.58 9.74 -4.00
C GLU A 512 -27.30 8.56 -3.06
N MET A 513 -26.07 8.03 -3.05
CA MET A 513 -25.66 7.01 -2.07
C MET A 513 -25.63 7.53 -0.64
N LEU A 514 -25.19 8.77 -0.41
CA LEU A 514 -25.25 9.35 0.93
C LEU A 514 -26.68 9.52 1.40
N ARG A 515 -27.62 9.79 0.51
CA ARG A 515 -29.06 9.81 0.83
C ARG A 515 -29.56 8.44 1.24
N GLN A 516 -29.15 7.36 0.52
CA GLN A 516 -29.61 6.00 0.73
C GLN A 516 -28.49 4.99 0.44
N GLY A 517 -28.11 4.18 1.43
CA GLY A 517 -27.15 3.08 1.31
C GLY A 517 -25.73 3.38 1.81
N ALA A 518 -25.36 4.65 1.98
CA ALA A 518 -24.04 5.01 2.51
C ALA A 518 -24.09 6.03 3.66
N VAL A 519 -23.09 6.01 4.52
CA VAL A 519 -22.81 7.03 5.55
C VAL A 519 -21.53 7.80 5.26
N GLY A 520 -20.75 7.34 4.29
CA GLY A 520 -19.57 7.99 3.79
C GLY A 520 -19.32 7.61 2.35
N TYR A 521 -18.86 8.56 1.55
CA TYR A 521 -18.57 8.31 0.14
C TYR A 521 -17.37 9.16 -0.30
N VAL A 522 -16.36 8.51 -0.82
CA VAL A 522 -15.20 9.12 -1.49
C VAL A 522 -15.26 8.75 -2.97
N GLY A 523 -15.26 9.73 -3.84
CA GLY A 523 -15.24 9.53 -5.29
C GLY A 523 -14.62 10.72 -5.99
N ALA A 524 -14.13 10.53 -7.22
CA ALA A 524 -13.53 11.60 -8.00
C ALA A 524 -14.57 12.65 -8.43
N THR A 525 -14.22 13.91 -8.26
CA THR A 525 -15.04 15.03 -8.73
C THR A 525 -14.86 15.30 -10.23
N GLN A 526 -13.84 14.70 -10.84
CA GLN A 526 -13.49 14.83 -12.25
C GLN A 526 -13.00 13.49 -12.84
N VAL A 527 -12.24 13.52 -13.94
CA VAL A 527 -11.64 12.32 -14.56
C VAL A 527 -10.46 11.85 -13.72
N ALA A 528 -10.62 10.70 -13.08
CA ALA A 528 -9.57 10.08 -12.30
C ALA A 528 -8.42 9.54 -13.16
N GLY A 529 -7.21 9.62 -12.62
CA GLY A 529 -6.01 9.01 -13.19
C GLY A 529 -5.80 7.59 -12.67
N GLY A 530 -5.68 6.62 -13.58
CA GLY A 530 -5.37 5.23 -13.25
C GLY A 530 -3.98 4.83 -13.76
N ARG A 531 -3.47 3.70 -13.25
CA ARG A 531 -2.25 3.08 -13.74
C ARG A 531 -2.59 1.75 -14.39
N LYS A 532 -2.15 1.57 -15.64
CA LYS A 532 -2.19 0.27 -16.31
C LYS A 532 -1.32 -0.73 -15.56
N CYS A 533 -1.76 -1.96 -15.51
CA CYS A 533 -1.04 -3.04 -14.84
C CYS A 533 -0.62 -2.68 -13.41
N TRP A 534 -1.53 -2.03 -12.67
CA TRP A 534 -1.31 -1.78 -11.25
C TRP A 534 -1.29 -3.11 -10.50
N GLU A 535 -0.26 -3.36 -9.70
CA GLU A 535 -0.07 -4.63 -8.97
C GLU A 535 0.19 -4.41 -7.48
N VAL A 536 0.83 -3.30 -7.12
CA VAL A 536 1.26 -3.02 -5.75
C VAL A 536 1.03 -1.55 -5.38
N PRO A 537 0.88 -1.23 -4.09
CA PRO A 537 0.66 0.15 -3.64
C PRO A 537 1.73 1.16 -4.10
N ALA A 538 2.97 0.73 -4.34
CA ALA A 538 4.04 1.59 -4.85
C ALA A 538 3.83 2.03 -6.31
N ASP A 539 2.89 1.42 -7.05
CA ASP A 539 2.57 1.79 -8.43
C ASP A 539 1.84 3.13 -8.55
N GLY A 540 1.26 3.63 -7.48
CA GLY A 540 0.66 4.96 -7.43
C GLY A 540 -0.76 5.03 -7.98
N SER A 541 -1.22 6.24 -8.30
CA SER A 541 -2.54 6.60 -8.83
C SER A 541 -3.73 6.39 -7.87
N SER A 542 -4.96 6.50 -8.39
CA SER A 542 -6.19 6.34 -7.63
C SER A 542 -6.33 4.96 -6.97
N GLN A 543 -5.78 3.91 -7.59
CA GLN A 543 -5.77 2.58 -7.01
C GLN A 543 -5.00 2.53 -5.68
N THR A 544 -3.84 3.20 -5.61
CA THR A 544 -3.08 3.30 -4.35
C THR A 544 -3.82 4.13 -3.31
N LEU A 545 -4.49 5.20 -3.72
CA LEU A 545 -5.34 5.99 -2.81
C LEU A 545 -6.48 5.13 -2.24
N ASN A 546 -7.14 4.33 -3.07
CA ASN A 546 -8.17 3.38 -2.66
C ASN A 546 -7.62 2.37 -1.62
N TYR A 547 -6.47 1.76 -1.93
CA TYR A 547 -5.80 0.83 -1.01
C TYR A 547 -5.49 1.48 0.35
N LEU A 548 -4.90 2.67 0.36
CA LEU A 548 -4.53 3.38 1.58
C LEU A 548 -5.76 3.82 2.39
N PHE A 549 -6.79 4.37 1.73
CA PHE A 549 -8.03 4.76 2.41
C PHE A 549 -8.67 3.56 3.11
N ASN A 550 -8.84 2.43 2.39
CA ASN A 550 -9.40 1.23 2.98
C ASN A 550 -8.51 0.68 4.10
N GLY A 551 -7.19 0.70 3.93
CA GLY A 551 -6.24 0.32 4.97
C GLY A 551 -6.41 1.13 6.25
N TYR A 552 -6.58 2.44 6.15
CA TYR A 552 -6.78 3.31 7.31
C TYR A 552 -8.18 3.16 7.92
N VAL A 553 -9.24 3.24 7.12
CA VAL A 553 -10.62 3.23 7.65
C VAL A 553 -10.99 1.88 8.27
N THR A 554 -10.58 0.77 7.65
CA THR A 554 -10.88 -0.58 8.15
C THR A 554 -10.02 -1.00 9.34
N SER A 555 -8.93 -0.28 9.61
CA SER A 555 -8.13 -0.51 10.83
C SER A 555 -8.93 -0.24 12.12
N GLY A 556 -10.04 0.49 12.03
CA GLY A 556 -10.83 0.93 13.18
C GLY A 556 -10.16 2.02 14.04
N ILE A 557 -8.96 2.46 13.66
CA ILE A 557 -8.18 3.47 14.39
C ILE A 557 -8.53 4.89 13.94
N PHE A 558 -8.82 5.04 12.66
CA PHE A 558 -9.04 6.34 12.02
C PHE A 558 -10.49 6.51 11.62
N THR A 559 -10.99 7.73 11.78
CA THR A 559 -12.26 8.14 11.20
C THR A 559 -12.14 8.23 9.67
N GLN A 560 -13.25 8.27 8.95
CA GLN A 560 -13.20 8.37 7.48
C GLN A 560 -12.55 9.66 6.98
N GLY A 561 -12.68 10.77 7.73
CA GLY A 561 -11.98 12.02 7.43
C GLY A 561 -10.48 11.91 7.62
N GLU A 562 -10.03 11.34 8.74
CA GLU A 562 -8.62 11.06 9.00
C GLU A 562 -8.04 10.08 8.00
N ALA A 563 -8.79 9.02 7.66
CA ALA A 563 -8.39 8.02 6.67
C ALA A 563 -8.17 8.65 5.29
N LEU A 564 -9.07 9.52 4.84
CA LEU A 564 -8.92 10.21 3.56
C LEU A 564 -7.73 11.17 3.57
N GLN A 565 -7.58 12.00 4.60
CA GLN A 565 -6.44 12.92 4.67
C GLN A 565 -5.10 12.19 4.72
N ARG A 566 -5.01 11.11 5.49
CA ARG A 566 -3.80 10.28 5.56
C ARG A 566 -3.50 9.62 4.22
N ALA A 567 -4.51 9.11 3.54
CA ALA A 567 -4.36 8.49 2.23
C ALA A 567 -3.89 9.50 1.17
N LEU A 568 -4.52 10.68 1.09
CA LEU A 568 -4.12 11.76 0.18
C LEU A 568 -2.67 12.22 0.45
N ARG A 569 -2.34 12.45 1.71
CA ARG A 569 -1.00 12.83 2.14
C ARG A 569 0.04 11.75 1.82
N GLU A 570 -0.22 10.49 2.15
CA GLU A 570 0.71 9.41 1.90
C GLU A 570 0.93 9.18 0.41
N THR A 571 -0.11 9.25 -0.42
CA THR A 571 0.05 9.18 -1.88
C THR A 571 0.92 10.32 -2.42
N TYR A 572 0.81 11.53 -1.86
CA TYR A 572 1.71 12.63 -2.20
C TYR A 572 3.16 12.34 -1.75
N LEU A 573 3.37 11.90 -0.52
CA LEU A 573 4.71 11.59 0.01
C LEU A 573 5.40 10.47 -0.76
N GLN A 574 4.65 9.51 -1.26
CA GLN A 574 5.15 8.43 -2.13
C GLN A 574 5.35 8.88 -3.59
N GLY A 575 5.01 10.13 -3.93
CA GLY A 575 5.09 10.64 -5.30
C GLY A 575 4.17 9.90 -6.27
N ALA A 576 3.03 9.40 -5.77
CA ALA A 576 2.11 8.53 -6.49
C ALA A 576 1.36 9.20 -7.65
N TRP A 577 1.51 10.51 -7.81
CA TRP A 577 0.77 11.33 -8.75
C TRP A 577 1.66 12.03 -9.77
N ARG A 578 1.19 12.07 -11.02
CA ARG A 578 1.86 12.84 -12.09
C ARG A 578 1.51 14.33 -12.01
N TRP A 579 0.28 14.65 -11.67
CA TRP A 579 -0.29 15.99 -11.61
C TRP A 579 -0.92 16.25 -10.23
N PRO A 580 -0.11 16.42 -9.15
CA PRO A 580 -0.65 16.42 -7.78
C PRO A 580 -1.77 17.45 -7.55
N LYS A 581 -1.68 18.67 -8.11
CA LYS A 581 -2.72 19.69 -7.97
C LYS A 581 -4.06 19.32 -8.64
N TYR A 582 -4.05 18.43 -9.61
CA TYR A 582 -5.26 17.90 -10.20
C TYR A 582 -5.70 16.64 -9.45
N GLU A 583 -4.82 15.66 -9.40
CA GLU A 583 -5.11 14.28 -8.99
C GLU A 583 -5.34 14.14 -7.47
N VAL A 584 -4.67 14.91 -6.62
CA VAL A 584 -4.94 14.90 -5.17
C VAL A 584 -6.22 15.67 -4.86
N LEU A 585 -6.41 16.83 -5.48
CA LEU A 585 -7.53 17.72 -5.16
C LEU A 585 -8.88 17.20 -5.67
N GLU A 586 -8.91 16.42 -6.77
CA GLU A 586 -10.16 15.81 -7.25
C GLU A 586 -10.79 14.81 -6.27
N TRP A 587 -9.98 14.24 -5.36
CA TRP A 587 -10.41 13.32 -4.31
C TRP A 587 -10.68 14.02 -2.97
N GLY A 588 -10.46 15.31 -2.89
CA GLY A 588 -10.59 16.11 -1.67
C GLY A 588 -12.02 16.45 -1.28
N ALA A 589 -13.02 15.62 -1.63
CA ALA A 589 -14.42 15.79 -1.26
C ALA A 589 -14.96 14.50 -0.62
N LEU A 590 -15.06 14.49 0.71
CA LEU A 590 -15.71 13.42 1.49
C LEU A 590 -17.19 13.75 1.66
N TYR A 591 -18.09 12.95 1.09
CA TYR A 591 -19.51 13.04 1.43
C TYR A 591 -19.78 12.16 2.65
N GLY A 592 -19.94 12.77 3.80
CA GLY A 592 -20.11 12.07 5.08
C GLY A 592 -19.62 12.88 6.26
N ASN A 593 -19.95 12.43 7.47
CA ASN A 593 -19.41 12.99 8.71
C ASN A 593 -17.91 12.64 8.83
N PRO A 594 -16.98 13.61 8.86
CA PRO A 594 -15.54 13.32 8.90
C PRO A 594 -15.09 12.64 10.20
N ASP A 595 -15.83 12.77 11.31
CA ASP A 595 -15.52 12.09 12.60
C ASP A 595 -16.18 10.71 12.74
N LEU A 596 -16.79 10.18 11.68
CA LEU A 596 -17.40 8.86 11.66
C LEU A 596 -16.36 7.77 11.43
N GLY A 597 -16.35 6.72 12.26
CA GLY A 597 -15.45 5.57 12.16
C GLY A 597 -16.15 4.22 12.25
N ILE A 598 -15.53 3.19 11.69
CA ILE A 598 -16.06 1.80 11.72
C ILE A 598 -16.02 1.25 13.15
N GLY A 599 -15.00 1.58 13.90
CA GLY A 599 -14.75 0.99 15.20
C GLY A 599 -13.84 1.81 16.09
N ALA A 600 -14.05 3.12 16.17
CA ALA A 600 -13.36 3.95 17.14
C ALA A 600 -13.89 3.67 18.57
N VAL A 601 -13.83 2.41 19.00
CA VAL A 601 -13.99 2.08 20.43
C VAL A 601 -12.72 2.59 21.11
N PRO A 602 -12.84 3.51 22.07
CA PRO A 602 -11.72 3.91 22.89
C PRO A 602 -11.07 2.67 23.49
N GLY A 603 -9.75 2.54 23.39
CA GLY A 603 -9.08 1.36 23.92
C GLY A 603 -7.64 1.20 23.44
N VAL A 604 -7.05 0.10 23.81
CA VAL A 604 -5.72 -0.29 23.38
C VAL A 604 -5.84 -1.32 22.25
N HIS A 605 -5.34 -0.97 21.07
CA HIS A 605 -5.33 -1.86 19.91
C HIS A 605 -3.96 -2.51 19.73
N ILE A 606 -3.95 -3.83 19.56
CA ILE A 606 -2.74 -4.63 19.38
C ILE A 606 -2.75 -5.18 17.94
N GLN A 607 -1.67 -4.98 17.22
CA GLN A 607 -1.51 -5.38 15.81
C GLN A 607 -0.13 -6.02 15.59
N PHE A 608 -0.01 -6.83 14.56
CA PHE A 608 1.24 -7.46 14.14
C PHE A 608 1.58 -6.97 12.73
N PRO A 609 2.38 -5.89 12.60
CA PRO A 609 2.64 -5.24 11.30
C PRO A 609 3.31 -6.16 10.29
N ASP A 610 4.20 -7.05 10.76
CA ASP A 610 4.95 -7.99 9.93
C ASP A 610 4.26 -9.37 9.85
N GLY A 611 3.02 -9.49 10.36
CA GLY A 611 2.30 -10.75 10.50
C GLY A 611 2.72 -11.55 11.74
N LEU A 612 2.16 -12.73 11.87
CA LEU A 612 2.52 -13.70 12.88
C LEU A 612 3.35 -14.81 12.23
N PRO A 613 4.29 -15.41 12.95
CA PRO A 613 5.04 -16.53 12.40
C PRO A 613 4.13 -17.76 12.23
N ASP A 614 4.06 -18.29 11.02
CA ASP A 614 3.39 -19.56 10.73
C ASP A 614 4.22 -20.75 11.25
N HIS A 615 5.53 -20.55 11.34
CA HIS A 615 6.48 -21.52 11.86
C HIS A 615 7.58 -20.83 12.68
N VAL A 616 8.19 -21.58 13.56
CA VAL A 616 9.33 -21.17 14.38
C VAL A 616 10.46 -22.20 14.26
N GLU A 617 11.69 -21.72 14.24
CA GLU A 617 12.86 -22.58 14.17
C GLU A 617 13.11 -23.28 15.52
N PRO A 618 13.36 -24.60 15.52
CA PRO A 618 13.67 -25.33 16.76
C PRO A 618 14.92 -24.78 17.45
N GLY A 619 14.84 -24.57 18.75
CA GLY A 619 15.98 -24.12 19.57
C GLY A 619 16.32 -22.63 19.40
N ALA A 620 15.58 -21.88 18.61
CA ALA A 620 15.80 -20.45 18.40
C ALA A 620 14.67 -19.60 19.02
N GLU A 621 15.03 -18.44 19.54
CA GLU A 621 14.04 -17.43 19.94
C GLU A 621 13.43 -16.78 18.70
N THR A 622 12.12 -16.53 18.71
CA THR A 622 11.42 -15.88 17.61
C THR A 622 10.93 -14.50 18.02
N ALA A 623 11.43 -13.45 17.35
CA ALA A 623 11.00 -12.08 17.55
C ALA A 623 9.74 -11.80 16.73
N ILE A 624 8.73 -11.18 17.35
CA ILE A 624 7.46 -10.78 16.74
C ILE A 624 7.30 -9.29 16.96
N THR A 625 7.16 -8.54 15.86
CA THR A 625 6.88 -7.10 15.93
C THR A 625 5.42 -6.89 16.31
N VAL A 626 5.19 -6.13 17.38
CA VAL A 626 3.86 -5.83 17.91
C VAL A 626 3.66 -4.31 17.91
N ARG A 627 2.61 -3.83 17.27
CA ARG A 627 2.18 -2.44 17.38
C ARG A 627 1.07 -2.34 18.42
N ILE A 628 1.24 -1.45 19.41
CA ILE A 628 0.25 -1.20 20.46
C ILE A 628 -0.18 0.26 20.39
N ASP A 629 -1.42 0.49 19.96
CA ASP A 629 -1.97 1.81 19.73
C ASP A 629 -3.07 2.14 20.75
N PRO A 630 -2.82 3.01 21.73
CA PRO A 630 -3.86 3.52 22.63
C PRO A 630 -4.67 4.59 21.90
N VAL A 631 -5.91 4.28 21.53
CA VAL A 631 -6.87 5.20 20.91
C VAL A 631 -7.76 5.80 21.98
N GLN A 632 -7.77 7.12 22.12
CA GLN A 632 -8.51 7.85 23.16
C GLN A 632 -8.28 7.29 24.58
N ASP A 633 -7.16 6.62 24.78
CA ASP A 633 -6.75 6.05 26.06
C ASP A 633 -5.24 6.26 26.27
N THR A 634 -4.76 5.97 27.45
CA THR A 634 -3.32 6.01 27.77
C THR A 634 -2.85 4.62 28.12
N LEU A 635 -1.82 4.16 27.46
CA LEU A 635 -1.21 2.87 27.75
C LEU A 635 -0.59 2.89 29.17
N VAL A 636 -0.95 1.91 29.98
CA VAL A 636 -0.36 1.74 31.32
C VAL A 636 1.11 1.30 31.14
N PRO A 637 2.07 2.07 31.65
CA PRO A 637 3.50 1.75 31.47
C PRO A 637 3.85 0.34 32.00
N GLY A 638 4.56 -0.45 31.17
CA GLY A 638 4.98 -1.81 31.53
C GLY A 638 3.85 -2.86 31.45
N SER A 639 2.67 -2.51 30.94
CA SER A 639 1.59 -3.48 30.74
C SER A 639 1.72 -4.35 29.48
N PRO A 640 2.37 -3.92 28.40
CA PRO A 640 2.56 -4.80 27.23
C PRO A 640 3.29 -6.08 27.58
N SER A 641 2.66 -7.21 27.30
CA SER A 641 3.20 -8.52 27.67
C SER A 641 2.85 -9.58 26.64
N LEU A 642 3.81 -10.41 26.31
CA LEU A 642 3.60 -11.70 25.63
C LEU A 642 3.23 -12.74 26.68
N HIS A 643 2.21 -13.52 26.40
CA HIS A 643 1.84 -14.69 27.18
C HIS A 643 2.01 -15.91 26.27
N TYR A 644 2.73 -16.90 26.76
CA TYR A 644 3.00 -18.11 25.97
C TYR A 644 2.95 -19.33 26.85
N ARG A 645 2.66 -20.47 26.23
CA ARG A 645 2.74 -21.80 26.86
C ARG A 645 3.11 -22.83 25.80
N LEU A 646 3.62 -23.96 26.25
CA LEU A 646 3.94 -25.09 25.40
C LEU A 646 2.99 -26.24 25.74
N ASN A 647 2.51 -26.94 24.70
CA ASN A 647 1.72 -28.21 24.85
C ASN A 647 0.50 -28.05 25.77
N GLY A 648 -0.22 -26.92 25.76
CA GLY A 648 -1.36 -26.70 26.63
C GLY A 648 -1.05 -26.52 28.12
N GLY A 649 0.20 -26.30 28.50
CA GLY A 649 0.64 -26.07 29.88
C GLY A 649 0.13 -24.77 30.48
N ALA A 650 0.70 -24.31 31.57
CA ALA A 650 0.36 -23.02 32.18
C ALA A 650 1.02 -21.85 31.41
N PHE A 651 0.28 -20.76 31.20
CA PHE A 651 0.85 -19.57 30.56
C PHE A 651 1.98 -18.96 31.42
N GLN A 652 3.08 -18.65 30.76
CA GLN A 652 4.14 -17.76 31.22
C GLN A 652 3.95 -16.38 30.60
N SER A 653 4.57 -15.37 31.19
CA SER A 653 4.46 -13.99 30.68
C SER A 653 5.82 -13.32 30.62
N ALA A 654 6.10 -12.65 29.51
CA ALA A 654 7.29 -11.84 29.30
C ALA A 654 6.88 -10.41 28.89
N PRO A 655 7.54 -9.36 29.44
CA PRO A 655 7.27 -8.00 29.02
C PRO A 655 7.74 -7.78 27.59
N LEU A 656 6.98 -7.01 26.79
CA LEU A 656 7.43 -6.58 25.47
C LEU A 656 8.51 -5.52 25.58
N VAL A 657 9.49 -5.56 24.68
CA VAL A 657 10.59 -4.60 24.59
C VAL A 657 10.17 -3.45 23.67
N PRO A 658 10.16 -2.18 24.13
CA PRO A 658 9.76 -1.05 23.28
C PRO A 658 10.84 -0.76 22.22
N LEU A 659 10.42 -0.68 20.96
CA LEU A 659 11.26 -0.31 19.80
C LEU A 659 11.13 1.18 19.42
N GLY A 660 10.13 1.88 19.97
CA GLY A 660 9.75 3.25 19.60
C GLY A 660 8.51 3.27 18.71
N ASP A 661 7.92 4.44 18.51
CA ASP A 661 6.76 4.66 17.63
C ASP A 661 5.59 3.68 17.82
N LYS A 662 5.33 3.32 19.10
CA LYS A 662 4.31 2.33 19.50
C LYS A 662 4.60 0.90 19.04
N LEU A 663 5.80 0.64 18.52
CA LEU A 663 6.29 -0.67 18.19
C LEU A 663 6.97 -1.29 19.41
N TYR A 664 6.76 -2.58 19.55
CA TYR A 664 7.33 -3.41 20.57
C TYR A 664 7.80 -4.71 19.96
N GLU A 665 8.77 -5.33 20.57
CA GLU A 665 9.22 -6.68 20.25
C GLU A 665 8.70 -7.64 21.32
N ALA A 666 7.97 -8.65 20.89
CA ALA A 666 7.63 -9.82 21.68
C ALA A 666 8.58 -10.96 21.29
N VAL A 667 9.29 -11.51 22.25
CA VAL A 667 10.22 -12.61 22.00
C VAL A 667 9.58 -13.91 22.51
N LEU A 668 9.19 -14.79 21.57
CA LEU A 668 8.79 -16.14 21.88
C LEU A 668 10.06 -16.93 22.19
N PRO A 669 10.14 -17.63 23.34
CA PRO A 669 11.34 -18.37 23.68
C PRO A 669 11.59 -19.53 22.73
N ALA A 670 12.81 -20.02 22.71
CA ALA A 670 13.18 -21.21 21.97
C ALA A 670 12.23 -22.38 22.28
N VAL A 671 11.80 -23.07 21.24
CA VAL A 671 10.81 -24.15 21.29
C VAL A 671 11.42 -25.37 20.65
N CYS A 672 11.17 -26.53 21.23
CA CYS A 672 11.71 -27.79 20.74
C CYS A 672 10.81 -28.46 19.71
N CYS A 673 11.41 -29.31 18.93
CA CYS A 673 10.70 -30.19 18.03
C CYS A 673 9.65 -31.03 18.79
N GLY A 674 8.44 -31.12 18.25
CA GLY A 674 7.32 -31.83 18.88
C GLY A 674 6.55 -31.02 19.93
N GLU A 675 7.00 -29.81 20.26
CA GLU A 675 6.24 -28.90 21.09
C GLU A 675 5.31 -28.03 20.22
N THR A 676 4.20 -27.58 20.80
CA THR A 676 3.28 -26.65 20.17
C THR A 676 3.26 -25.37 20.99
N PRO A 677 3.86 -24.28 20.50
CA PRO A 677 3.76 -22.98 21.12
C PRO A 677 2.36 -22.39 20.92
N GLU A 678 1.75 -21.98 22.02
CA GLU A 678 0.49 -21.24 22.06
C GLU A 678 0.77 -19.90 22.72
N PHE A 679 0.38 -18.80 22.09
CA PHE A 679 0.70 -17.47 22.60
C PHE A 679 -0.38 -16.43 22.31
N PHE A 680 -0.36 -15.36 23.09
CA PHE A 680 -1.15 -14.16 22.86
C PHE A 680 -0.45 -12.94 23.44
N VAL A 681 -0.82 -11.76 22.99
CA VAL A 681 -0.31 -10.49 23.50
C VAL A 681 -1.38 -9.77 24.30
N SER A 682 -1.01 -9.15 25.42
CA SER A 682 -1.89 -8.27 26.18
C SER A 682 -1.26 -6.90 26.43
N ALA A 683 -2.11 -5.88 26.58
CA ALA A 683 -1.73 -4.56 27.04
C ALA A 683 -2.90 -3.93 27.82
N GLN A 684 -2.63 -2.97 28.69
CA GLN A 684 -3.66 -2.34 29.52
C GLN A 684 -3.78 -0.86 29.22
N GLY A 685 -4.98 -0.41 28.89
CA GLY A 685 -5.37 1.00 28.84
C GLY A 685 -5.78 1.52 30.20
N ALA A 686 -5.48 2.77 30.49
CA ALA A 686 -5.83 3.40 31.77
C ALA A 686 -7.36 3.54 31.96
N ALA A 687 -8.09 3.75 30.87
CA ALA A 687 -9.54 3.89 30.86
C ALA A 687 -10.25 2.63 30.36
N SER A 688 -9.77 2.00 29.30
CA SER A 688 -10.42 0.85 28.64
C SER A 688 -10.15 -0.49 29.31
N GLY A 689 -9.16 -0.59 30.19
CA GLY A 689 -8.79 -1.85 30.82
C GLY A 689 -7.85 -2.70 29.97
N GLN A 690 -7.89 -4.03 30.14
CA GLN A 690 -7.00 -4.95 29.43
C GLN A 690 -7.52 -5.25 28.03
N ALA A 691 -6.65 -5.11 27.05
CA ALA A 691 -6.81 -5.58 25.68
C ALA A 691 -5.93 -6.81 25.44
N THR A 692 -6.40 -7.75 24.64
CA THR A 692 -5.66 -8.94 24.22
C THR A 692 -5.76 -9.17 22.71
N GLN A 693 -4.76 -9.82 22.13
CA GLN A 693 -4.81 -10.26 20.76
C GLN A 693 -4.28 -11.69 20.70
N PRO A 694 -5.12 -12.70 20.31
CA PRO A 694 -6.52 -12.54 19.88
C PRO A 694 -7.45 -12.02 21.00
N ALA A 695 -8.58 -11.44 20.60
CA ALA A 695 -9.51 -10.79 21.54
C ALA A 695 -10.10 -11.75 22.59
N GLY A 696 -10.26 -13.03 22.22
CA GLY A 696 -10.76 -14.08 23.09
C GLY A 696 -9.72 -14.73 24.00
N ALA A 697 -8.49 -14.21 24.05
CA ALA A 697 -7.45 -14.78 24.90
C ALA A 697 -7.83 -14.70 26.40
N PRO A 698 -7.43 -15.70 27.21
CA PRO A 698 -6.58 -16.85 26.91
C PRO A 698 -7.30 -18.09 26.36
N SER A 699 -8.62 -18.01 26.07
CA SER A 699 -9.35 -19.15 25.49
C SER A 699 -9.08 -19.31 23.98
N GLU A 700 -8.74 -18.24 23.30
CA GLU A 700 -8.24 -18.22 21.93
C GLU A 700 -6.78 -17.80 21.96
N VAL A 701 -5.93 -18.49 21.19
CA VAL A 701 -4.48 -18.27 21.16
C VAL A 701 -3.95 -18.42 19.75
N PHE A 702 -2.84 -17.81 19.47
CA PHE A 702 -2.05 -18.08 18.26
C PHE A 702 -1.20 -19.32 18.47
N THR A 703 -0.91 -20.02 17.37
CA THR A 703 -0.01 -21.19 17.34
C THR A 703 0.93 -21.04 16.15
N ALA A 704 2.12 -21.63 16.26
CA ALA A 704 3.06 -21.74 15.16
C ALA A 704 3.55 -23.19 15.06
N ALA A 705 3.85 -23.67 13.85
CA ALA A 705 4.48 -24.96 13.68
C ALA A 705 5.97 -24.89 14.05
N VAL A 706 6.50 -25.92 14.68
CA VAL A 706 7.94 -25.98 15.01
C VAL A 706 8.66 -26.84 13.98
N GLY A 707 9.66 -26.29 13.31
CA GLY A 707 10.43 -26.99 12.29
C GLY A 707 11.21 -26.06 11.39
N THR A 708 11.99 -26.66 10.52
CA THR A 708 12.75 -25.99 9.47
C THR A 708 12.36 -26.50 8.09
N PHE A 709 12.48 -25.66 7.09
CA PHE A 709 12.37 -26.08 5.69
C PHE A 709 13.70 -26.66 5.22
N THR A 710 13.65 -27.84 4.64
CA THR A 710 14.77 -28.47 3.95
C THR A 710 14.37 -28.72 2.51
N THR A 711 15.30 -28.48 1.58
CA THR A 711 15.07 -28.74 0.16
C THR A 711 15.17 -30.23 -0.12
N ALA A 712 14.04 -30.86 -0.39
CA ALA A 712 13.99 -32.27 -0.77
C ALA A 712 14.37 -32.47 -2.25
N TYR A 713 14.01 -31.52 -3.10
CA TYR A 713 14.35 -31.49 -4.51
C TYR A 713 14.37 -30.05 -5.02
N TYR A 714 15.36 -29.73 -5.85
CA TYR A 714 15.46 -28.42 -6.53
C TYR A 714 16.00 -28.56 -7.93
N ASP A 715 15.41 -27.84 -8.86
CA ASP A 715 15.85 -27.76 -10.25
C ASP A 715 15.73 -26.30 -10.75
N ASP A 716 16.88 -25.68 -10.96
CA ASP A 716 17.02 -24.34 -11.54
C ASP A 716 17.15 -24.35 -13.06
N PHE A 717 16.97 -25.51 -13.67
CA PHE A 717 17.15 -25.77 -15.10
C PHE A 717 18.53 -25.41 -15.68
N GLU A 718 19.54 -25.17 -14.85
CA GLU A 718 20.92 -24.91 -15.33
C GLU A 718 21.63 -26.20 -15.82
N GLU A 719 21.31 -27.34 -15.20
CA GLU A 719 21.78 -28.66 -15.58
C GLU A 719 20.61 -29.52 -16.12
N PHE A 720 20.91 -30.65 -16.76
CA PHE A 720 19.88 -31.55 -17.28
C PHE A 720 19.48 -32.60 -16.24
N HIS A 721 18.28 -32.53 -15.74
CA HIS A 721 17.74 -33.45 -14.72
C HIS A 721 16.67 -34.41 -15.26
N ALA A 722 16.82 -34.88 -16.50
CA ALA A 722 15.96 -35.90 -17.12
C ALA A 722 14.47 -35.55 -17.26
N TRP A 723 14.13 -34.27 -17.42
CA TRP A 723 12.80 -33.85 -17.81
C TRP A 723 12.42 -34.43 -19.18
N MET A 724 11.16 -34.85 -19.28
CA MET A 724 10.64 -35.45 -20.51
C MET A 724 9.74 -34.47 -21.26
N ILE A 725 9.91 -34.43 -22.58
CA ILE A 725 9.16 -33.52 -23.46
C ILE A 725 8.35 -34.35 -24.45
N GLU A 726 7.06 -34.03 -24.61
CA GLU A 726 6.14 -34.72 -25.52
C GLU A 726 5.33 -33.72 -26.36
N TYR A 727 5.13 -34.06 -27.64
CA TYR A 727 4.18 -33.39 -28.50
C TYR A 727 2.78 -33.99 -28.34
N LEU A 728 1.76 -33.15 -28.13
CA LEU A 728 0.36 -33.54 -28.05
C LEU A 728 -0.46 -32.98 -29.22
N GLY A 729 0.11 -33.06 -30.41
CA GLY A 729 -0.50 -32.60 -31.66
C GLY A 729 -0.04 -31.23 -32.12
N ALA A 730 0.69 -30.47 -31.32
CA ALA A 730 1.25 -29.18 -31.72
C ALA A 730 2.16 -29.32 -32.94
N THR A 731 2.18 -28.33 -33.81
CA THR A 731 3.03 -28.26 -35.02
C THR A 731 4.32 -27.51 -34.77
N ASP A 732 4.36 -26.63 -33.77
CA ASP A 732 5.55 -25.94 -33.27
C ASP A 732 5.44 -25.75 -31.74
N GLY A 733 6.43 -25.07 -31.10
CA GLY A 733 6.35 -24.69 -29.69
C GLY A 733 6.94 -25.68 -28.69
N MET A 734 7.90 -26.52 -29.09
CA MET A 734 8.50 -27.54 -28.20
C MET A 734 9.25 -26.86 -27.03
N TRP A 735 9.08 -27.42 -25.83
CA TRP A 735 9.84 -27.04 -24.66
C TRP A 735 11.36 -27.13 -24.88
N GLN A 736 12.09 -26.11 -24.47
CA GLN A 736 13.53 -25.99 -24.57
C GLN A 736 14.08 -25.48 -23.24
N ARG A 737 15.20 -26.02 -22.81
CA ARG A 737 15.94 -25.55 -21.64
C ARG A 737 17.08 -24.65 -22.10
N GLU A 738 16.87 -23.38 -22.08
CA GLU A 738 17.82 -22.38 -22.60
C GLU A 738 17.65 -21.00 -21.87
N ILE A 739 18.61 -20.11 -22.14
CA ILE A 739 18.49 -18.70 -21.76
C ILE A 739 17.43 -18.03 -22.66
N PRO A 740 16.43 -17.34 -22.13
CA PRO A 740 15.42 -16.65 -22.93
C PRO A 740 16.02 -15.70 -23.97
N VAL A 741 15.55 -15.81 -25.22
CA VAL A 741 16.11 -15.03 -26.33
C VAL A 741 15.71 -13.56 -26.28
N ASN A 742 14.58 -13.21 -25.73
CA ASN A 742 14.07 -11.85 -25.61
C ASN A 742 14.09 -11.05 -26.93
N ASP A 743 13.13 -11.35 -27.83
CA ASP A 743 12.97 -10.60 -29.08
C ASP A 743 12.07 -9.36 -28.86
N PRO A 744 12.59 -8.13 -29.02
CA PRO A 744 11.80 -6.92 -28.86
C PRO A 744 10.70 -6.73 -29.91
N ASN A 745 10.68 -7.55 -30.98
CA ASN A 745 9.64 -7.54 -32.01
C ASN A 745 8.53 -8.55 -31.71
N CYS A 746 8.81 -9.55 -30.89
CA CYS A 746 7.86 -10.56 -30.41
C CYS A 746 8.01 -10.66 -28.88
N PRO A 747 7.49 -9.69 -28.10
CA PRO A 747 7.75 -9.57 -26.65
C PRO A 747 6.85 -10.51 -25.84
N TYR A 748 6.64 -11.73 -26.28
CA TYR A 748 5.74 -12.69 -25.67
C TYR A 748 6.47 -13.73 -24.83
N ASP A 749 7.75 -13.98 -25.11
CA ASP A 749 8.64 -14.80 -24.30
C ASP A 749 9.02 -14.14 -22.97
N PRO A 750 9.40 -14.90 -21.94
CA PRO A 750 9.99 -14.33 -20.73
C PRO A 750 11.29 -13.58 -21.06
N PHE A 751 11.50 -12.42 -20.42
CA PHE A 751 12.70 -11.60 -20.63
C PHE A 751 13.95 -12.16 -19.97
N SER A 752 13.79 -12.96 -18.93
CA SER A 752 14.82 -13.65 -18.18
C SER A 752 14.24 -14.91 -17.55
N ASP A 753 15.08 -15.75 -16.97
CA ASP A 753 14.69 -16.79 -16.02
C ASP A 753 14.03 -16.21 -14.76
N ALA A 754 13.48 -17.03 -13.91
CA ALA A 754 12.76 -16.58 -12.72
C ALA A 754 13.67 -16.37 -11.50
N ASP A 755 14.71 -17.16 -11.34
CA ASP A 755 15.56 -17.19 -10.14
C ASP A 755 16.91 -16.48 -10.30
N GLY A 756 17.26 -16.05 -11.52
CA GLY A 756 18.51 -15.37 -11.85
C GLY A 756 19.69 -16.30 -12.07
N SER A 757 19.45 -17.60 -12.19
CA SER A 757 20.48 -18.61 -12.51
C SER A 757 20.94 -18.50 -13.97
N GLY A 758 20.02 -18.21 -14.89
CA GLY A 758 20.28 -17.88 -16.29
C GLY A 758 19.43 -18.63 -17.30
N LYS A 759 19.07 -19.88 -17.07
CA LYS A 759 18.20 -20.67 -17.94
C LYS A 759 16.89 -21.01 -17.25
N CYS A 760 15.90 -21.24 -18.07
CA CYS A 760 14.62 -21.83 -17.69
C CYS A 760 14.19 -22.86 -18.73
N CYS A 761 13.08 -23.54 -18.50
CA CYS A 761 12.45 -24.37 -19.52
C CYS A 761 11.28 -23.59 -20.11
N LEU A 762 11.37 -23.25 -21.42
CA LEU A 762 10.37 -22.42 -22.09
C LEU A 762 9.97 -23.02 -23.44
N THR A 763 8.82 -22.61 -23.97
CA THR A 763 8.36 -23.03 -25.30
C THR A 763 9.14 -22.29 -26.38
N ALA A 764 9.55 -22.98 -27.41
CA ALA A 764 10.17 -22.50 -28.68
C ALA A 764 11.06 -21.25 -28.60
N ASN A 765 12.13 -21.27 -27.84
CA ASN A 765 13.06 -20.15 -27.62
C ASN A 765 13.81 -19.68 -28.89
N ARG A 766 13.07 -18.99 -29.79
CA ARG A 766 13.62 -18.48 -31.05
C ARG A 766 13.12 -17.07 -31.33
N PRO A 767 13.92 -16.23 -32.03
CA PRO A 767 13.44 -14.93 -32.47
C PRO A 767 12.28 -15.05 -33.47
N GLY A 768 11.27 -14.21 -33.33
CA GLY A 768 10.11 -14.17 -34.23
C GLY A 768 8.93 -15.00 -33.70
N ASP A 769 8.00 -15.28 -34.60
CA ASP A 769 6.81 -16.10 -34.35
C ASP A 769 7.24 -17.56 -34.16
N SER A 770 7.24 -18.04 -32.95
CA SER A 770 7.79 -19.35 -32.58
C SER A 770 7.07 -20.02 -31.40
N ASP A 771 5.85 -19.63 -31.14
CA ASP A 771 5.00 -20.08 -30.04
C ASP A 771 4.42 -21.49 -30.20
N VAL A 772 3.58 -21.92 -29.29
CA VAL A 772 2.87 -23.21 -29.36
C VAL A 772 1.74 -23.11 -30.36
N ASP A 773 1.80 -23.90 -31.44
CA ASP A 773 0.82 -23.90 -32.54
C ASP A 773 0.00 -25.18 -32.61
N GLY A 774 -1.32 -25.03 -32.67
CA GLY A 774 -2.28 -26.05 -33.14
C GLY A 774 -2.31 -27.35 -32.33
N GLY A 775 -2.12 -27.28 -31.03
CA GLY A 775 -2.12 -28.43 -30.12
C GLY A 775 -1.41 -28.16 -28.82
N GLY A 776 -0.89 -29.19 -28.19
CA GLY A 776 -0.16 -29.07 -26.91
C GLY A 776 1.27 -29.57 -26.97
N VAL A 777 2.09 -29.03 -26.09
CA VAL A 777 3.44 -29.54 -25.77
C VAL A 777 3.51 -29.74 -24.26
N ARG A 778 4.12 -30.82 -23.84
CA ARG A 778 4.17 -31.25 -22.44
C ARG A 778 5.60 -31.37 -21.95
N LEU A 779 5.83 -30.89 -20.74
CA LEU A 779 7.06 -31.07 -19.96
C LEU A 779 6.72 -31.86 -18.70
N THR A 780 7.42 -32.95 -18.42
CA THR A 780 7.19 -33.81 -17.26
C THR A 780 8.47 -33.94 -16.42
N SER A 781 8.36 -33.73 -15.12
CA SER A 781 9.50 -33.82 -14.19
C SER A 781 10.04 -35.25 -14.09
N PRO A 782 11.28 -35.42 -13.64
CA PRO A 782 11.73 -36.71 -13.08
C PRO A 782 10.85 -37.09 -11.88
N ALA A 783 11.02 -38.33 -11.40
CA ALA A 783 10.37 -38.75 -10.17
C ALA A 783 10.92 -37.98 -8.98
N VAL A 784 10.03 -37.45 -8.16
CA VAL A 784 10.36 -36.70 -6.96
C VAL A 784 9.76 -37.40 -5.74
N ASP A 785 10.54 -37.57 -4.69
CA ASP A 785 10.07 -38.11 -3.43
C ASP A 785 9.35 -37.03 -2.60
N MET A 786 8.07 -37.23 -2.37
CA MET A 786 7.24 -36.35 -1.54
C MET A 786 6.70 -37.06 -0.28
N THR A 787 7.39 -38.09 0.19
CA THR A 787 6.94 -38.88 1.36
C THR A 787 7.33 -38.26 2.69
N ALA A 788 8.33 -37.38 2.72
CA ALA A 788 8.89 -36.82 3.94
C ALA A 788 8.06 -35.65 4.49
N GLY A 789 7.65 -35.74 5.76
CA GLY A 789 7.11 -34.62 6.54
C GLY A 789 5.94 -33.84 5.92
N SER A 790 5.87 -32.58 6.22
CA SER A 790 4.97 -31.62 5.57
C SER A 790 5.63 -31.08 4.30
N ILE A 791 5.19 -31.57 3.14
CA ILE A 791 5.74 -31.18 1.85
C ILE A 791 5.10 -29.90 1.33
N THR A 792 5.90 -29.10 0.66
CA THR A 792 5.45 -27.99 -0.19
C THR A 792 6.08 -28.11 -1.57
N LEU A 793 5.26 -28.30 -2.60
CA LEU A 793 5.64 -28.23 -4.01
C LEU A 793 5.57 -26.76 -4.44
N ARG A 794 6.67 -26.24 -4.98
CA ARG A 794 6.73 -24.85 -5.47
C ARG A 794 7.42 -24.79 -6.83
N TYR A 795 6.98 -23.93 -7.71
CA TYR A 795 7.60 -23.69 -9.00
C TYR A 795 7.26 -22.27 -9.48
N SER A 796 8.14 -21.69 -10.26
CA SER A 796 7.87 -20.47 -11.00
C SER A 796 7.36 -20.81 -12.40
N PHE A 797 6.36 -20.05 -12.88
CA PHE A 797 5.83 -20.23 -14.23
C PHE A 797 5.59 -18.89 -14.92
N TYR A 798 5.61 -18.93 -16.24
CA TYR A 798 5.28 -17.82 -17.11
C TYR A 798 4.24 -18.30 -18.13
N LEU A 799 3.27 -17.46 -18.45
CA LEU A 799 2.29 -17.72 -19.50
C LEU A 799 1.92 -16.43 -20.20
N TYR A 800 2.05 -16.43 -21.51
CA TYR A 800 1.35 -15.55 -22.42
C TYR A 800 0.33 -16.37 -23.21
N ALA A 801 -0.93 -15.94 -23.26
CA ALA A 801 -1.97 -16.52 -24.08
C ALA A 801 -2.76 -15.39 -24.73
N GLU A 802 -2.75 -15.28 -26.05
CA GLU A 802 -3.43 -14.20 -26.78
C GLU A 802 -4.94 -14.33 -26.67
N ASP A 803 -5.48 -15.51 -26.84
CA ASP A 803 -6.90 -15.83 -26.57
C ASP A 803 -7.07 -16.26 -25.13
N GLN A 804 -7.19 -15.29 -24.21
CA GLN A 804 -7.37 -15.54 -22.78
C GLN A 804 -8.70 -16.24 -22.49
N GLY A 805 -8.74 -17.50 -22.78
CA GLY A 805 -9.94 -18.35 -22.69
C GLY A 805 -9.59 -19.80 -22.41
N PRO A 806 -10.59 -20.69 -22.36
CA PRO A 806 -10.34 -22.11 -22.04
C PRO A 806 -9.68 -22.90 -23.17
N SER A 807 -9.48 -22.29 -24.34
CA SER A 807 -8.81 -22.89 -25.48
C SER A 807 -7.29 -22.87 -25.38
N ASP A 808 -6.74 -21.83 -24.73
CA ASP A 808 -5.31 -21.60 -24.58
C ASP A 808 -4.94 -21.60 -23.11
N TYR A 809 -3.99 -22.45 -22.70
CA TYR A 809 -3.70 -22.62 -21.30
C TYR A 809 -2.31 -23.24 -21.02
N LEU A 810 -1.86 -23.02 -19.79
CA LEU A 810 -0.84 -23.85 -19.13
C LEU A 810 -1.53 -24.70 -18.06
N LEU A 811 -1.58 -26.01 -18.28
CA LEU A 811 -2.15 -26.97 -17.34
C LEU A 811 -1.05 -27.62 -16.51
N VAL A 812 -1.22 -27.65 -15.21
CA VAL A 812 -0.32 -28.32 -14.27
C VAL A 812 -1.05 -29.52 -13.65
N GLU A 813 -0.44 -30.68 -13.74
CA GLU A 813 -1.00 -31.93 -13.24
C GLU A 813 0.05 -32.71 -12.44
N VAL A 814 -0.40 -33.51 -11.49
CA VAL A 814 0.45 -34.36 -10.65
C VAL A 814 -0.01 -35.82 -10.75
N SER A 815 0.96 -36.74 -10.77
CA SER A 815 0.76 -38.16 -10.61
C SER A 815 1.49 -38.68 -9.38
N SER A 816 0.80 -39.49 -8.56
CA SER A 816 1.39 -40.19 -7.40
C SER A 816 1.86 -41.61 -7.70
N ASN A 817 1.72 -42.07 -8.92
CA ASN A 817 2.01 -43.44 -9.31
C ASN A 817 2.89 -43.53 -10.57
N GLY A 818 3.88 -42.68 -10.65
CA GLY A 818 4.77 -42.63 -11.81
C GLY A 818 4.12 -42.05 -13.07
N LEU A 819 4.73 -42.31 -14.21
CA LEU A 819 4.33 -41.77 -15.51
C LEU A 819 3.01 -42.33 -16.04
N ASP A 820 2.60 -43.52 -15.59
CA ASP A 820 1.37 -44.17 -16.03
C ASP A 820 0.09 -43.52 -15.46
N GLY A 821 0.22 -42.63 -14.48
CA GLY A 821 -0.90 -41.94 -13.85
C GLY A 821 -1.65 -42.76 -12.79
N PRO A 822 -2.84 -42.38 -12.33
CA PRO A 822 -3.65 -41.28 -12.85
C PRO A 822 -3.05 -39.91 -12.60
N TRP A 823 -3.34 -38.96 -13.52
CA TRP A 823 -2.96 -37.57 -13.41
C TRP A 823 -4.12 -36.75 -12.86
N VAL A 824 -3.84 -35.89 -11.88
CA VAL A 824 -4.78 -35.00 -11.23
C VAL A 824 -4.41 -33.55 -11.58
N GLU A 825 -5.38 -32.80 -12.09
CA GLU A 825 -5.21 -31.37 -12.38
C GLU A 825 -5.01 -30.61 -11.05
N LEU A 826 -3.92 -29.89 -10.91
CA LEU A 826 -3.66 -28.96 -9.81
C LEU A 826 -4.22 -27.59 -10.13
N VAL A 827 -3.83 -27.06 -11.27
CA VAL A 827 -4.23 -25.73 -11.72
C VAL A 827 -4.18 -25.64 -13.24
N ARG A 828 -5.06 -24.80 -13.80
CA ARG A 828 -5.08 -24.44 -15.19
C ARG A 828 -5.01 -22.94 -15.33
N HIS A 829 -3.88 -22.44 -15.79
CA HIS A 829 -3.70 -21.03 -16.11
C HIS A 829 -4.20 -20.76 -17.52
N ILE A 830 -5.15 -19.83 -17.64
CA ILE A 830 -5.82 -19.49 -18.91
C ILE A 830 -5.64 -18.01 -19.25
N ARG A 831 -4.75 -17.32 -18.56
CA ARG A 831 -4.55 -15.87 -18.73
C ARG A 831 -3.11 -15.47 -18.51
N ASN A 832 -2.66 -14.54 -19.35
CA ASN A 832 -1.44 -13.79 -19.11
C ASN A 832 -1.69 -12.77 -17.98
N ASN A 833 -0.78 -12.70 -17.02
CA ASN A 833 -0.81 -11.75 -15.91
C ASN A 833 0.37 -10.78 -16.02
N GLY A 834 0.29 -9.88 -16.99
CA GLY A 834 1.27 -8.83 -17.16
C GLY A 834 2.65 -9.28 -17.66
N LEU A 835 2.75 -10.43 -18.34
CA LEU A 835 4.01 -10.95 -18.89
C LEU A 835 5.12 -11.03 -17.82
N SER A 836 4.81 -11.65 -16.69
CA SER A 836 5.74 -11.78 -15.56
C SER A 836 5.77 -13.20 -15.02
N TRP A 837 6.90 -13.57 -14.47
CA TRP A 837 7.02 -14.79 -13.69
C TRP A 837 6.12 -14.77 -12.47
N ARG A 838 5.59 -15.93 -12.09
CA ARG A 838 4.78 -16.17 -10.91
C ARG A 838 5.19 -17.46 -10.29
N THR A 839 4.91 -17.58 -9.01
CA THR A 839 5.18 -18.78 -8.25
C THR A 839 3.87 -19.37 -7.75
N ASP A 840 3.63 -20.64 -8.08
CA ASP A 840 2.61 -21.45 -7.43
C ASP A 840 3.24 -22.26 -6.31
N SER A 841 2.45 -22.47 -5.25
CA SER A 841 2.84 -23.25 -4.08
C SER A 841 1.67 -24.12 -3.64
N PHE A 842 1.92 -25.42 -3.43
CA PHE A 842 0.93 -26.40 -2.98
C PHE A 842 1.48 -27.18 -1.80
N THR A 843 0.82 -27.10 -0.66
CA THR A 843 1.16 -27.91 0.51
C THR A 843 0.76 -29.36 0.30
N GLY A 844 1.41 -30.29 0.98
CA GLY A 844 1.03 -31.70 0.95
C GLY A 844 -0.41 -31.94 1.40
N ALA A 845 -0.93 -31.12 2.31
CA ALA A 845 -2.33 -31.21 2.73
C ALA A 845 -3.30 -30.80 1.60
N GLU A 846 -2.98 -29.77 0.82
CA GLU A 846 -3.77 -29.37 -0.36
C GLU A 846 -3.74 -30.45 -1.45
N LEU A 847 -2.58 -31.02 -1.72
CA LEU A 847 -2.45 -32.15 -2.64
C LEU A 847 -3.30 -33.35 -2.18
N GLN A 848 -3.26 -33.70 -0.91
CA GLN A 848 -4.09 -34.79 -0.33
C GLN A 848 -5.59 -34.47 -0.39
N ALA A 849 -5.98 -33.19 -0.20
CA ALA A 849 -7.39 -32.77 -0.34
C ALA A 849 -7.92 -32.95 -1.77
N LEU A 850 -7.06 -32.88 -2.79
CA LEU A 850 -7.35 -33.21 -4.18
C LEU A 850 -7.37 -34.74 -4.46
N GLY A 851 -7.12 -35.57 -3.42
CA GLY A 851 -7.09 -37.03 -3.55
C GLY A 851 -5.75 -37.59 -4.03
N ILE A 852 -4.67 -36.78 -4.00
CA ILE A 852 -3.32 -37.18 -4.40
C ILE A 852 -2.63 -37.82 -3.19
N ALA A 853 -2.16 -39.06 -3.31
CA ALA A 853 -1.34 -39.69 -2.31
C ALA A 853 0.12 -39.27 -2.50
N LEU A 854 0.78 -38.84 -1.46
CA LEU A 854 2.20 -38.47 -1.52
C LEU A 854 3.05 -39.76 -1.51
N THR A 855 3.94 -39.90 -2.50
CA THR A 855 4.79 -41.09 -2.70
C THR A 855 6.20 -40.68 -3.11
N ASP A 856 7.09 -41.64 -3.20
CA ASP A 856 8.47 -41.50 -3.74
C ASP A 856 8.53 -41.51 -5.29
N GLN A 857 7.36 -41.65 -5.94
CA GLN A 857 7.22 -41.72 -7.40
C GLN A 857 6.33 -40.59 -7.95
N MET A 858 6.38 -39.43 -7.31
CA MET A 858 5.60 -38.25 -7.75
C MET A 858 6.18 -37.66 -9.02
N HIS A 859 5.30 -37.29 -9.93
CA HIS A 859 5.68 -36.51 -11.11
C HIS A 859 4.76 -35.32 -11.27
N VAL A 860 5.32 -34.19 -11.67
CA VAL A 860 4.60 -32.98 -12.06
C VAL A 860 4.74 -32.78 -13.55
N ARG A 861 3.67 -32.39 -14.24
CA ARG A 861 3.75 -32.10 -15.65
C ARG A 861 3.05 -30.80 -16.02
N TYR A 862 3.61 -30.10 -16.95
CA TYR A 862 3.18 -28.84 -17.48
C TYR A 862 2.76 -29.02 -18.95
N THR A 863 1.53 -28.66 -19.30
CA THR A 863 1.07 -28.75 -20.69
C THR A 863 0.69 -27.36 -21.15
N ALA A 864 1.49 -26.77 -22.02
CA ALA A 864 1.13 -25.57 -22.77
C ALA A 864 0.30 -26.02 -23.98
N TYR A 865 -0.86 -25.38 -24.19
CA TYR A 865 -1.82 -25.80 -25.22
C TYR A 865 -2.40 -24.59 -25.93
N ASP A 866 -2.33 -24.63 -27.26
CA ASP A 866 -3.00 -23.73 -28.19
C ASP A 866 -4.17 -24.46 -28.88
N GLY A 867 -5.37 -23.97 -28.65
CA GLY A 867 -6.59 -24.51 -29.26
C GLY A 867 -7.03 -23.79 -30.54
N GLY A 868 -6.33 -22.74 -30.91
CA GLY A 868 -6.59 -21.91 -32.09
C GLY A 868 -5.72 -22.25 -33.29
N SER A 869 -5.75 -21.39 -34.29
CA SER A 869 -4.93 -21.53 -35.48
C SER A 869 -4.12 -20.29 -35.83
N ASP A 870 -4.18 -19.24 -35.06
CA ASP A 870 -3.51 -17.95 -35.30
C ASP A 870 -3.36 -17.17 -33.97
N HIS A 871 -3.19 -17.85 -32.84
CA HIS A 871 -3.02 -17.24 -31.51
C HIS A 871 -1.61 -17.53 -30.99
N VAL A 872 -1.07 -16.64 -30.16
CA VAL A 872 0.23 -16.81 -29.53
C VAL A 872 0.05 -17.44 -28.15
N VAL A 873 0.73 -18.56 -27.90
CA VAL A 873 0.82 -19.18 -26.56
C VAL A 873 2.27 -19.46 -26.24
N GLU A 874 2.81 -18.72 -25.28
CA GLU A 874 4.15 -18.90 -24.73
C GLU A 874 4.08 -19.28 -23.25
N ALA A 875 4.85 -20.27 -22.86
CA ALA A 875 4.93 -20.74 -21.49
C ALA A 875 6.37 -21.01 -21.07
N ALA A 876 6.65 -20.79 -19.79
CA ALA A 876 7.92 -21.22 -19.23
C ALA A 876 7.75 -21.71 -17.79
N VAL A 877 8.70 -22.54 -17.34
CA VAL A 877 8.78 -23.08 -15.98
C VAL A 877 10.21 -22.96 -15.50
N ASP A 878 10.38 -22.59 -14.21
CA ASP A 878 11.67 -22.40 -13.59
C ASP A 878 11.59 -22.60 -12.07
N ALA A 879 12.75 -22.70 -11.40
CA ALA A 879 12.85 -22.79 -9.95
C ALA A 879 11.88 -23.85 -9.36
N PHE A 880 11.90 -25.04 -9.96
CA PHE A 880 11.05 -26.15 -9.49
C PHE A 880 11.64 -26.74 -8.21
N GLU A 881 10.89 -26.70 -7.12
CA GLU A 881 11.36 -27.21 -5.83
C GLU A 881 10.31 -27.99 -5.05
N VAL A 882 10.78 -28.93 -4.26
CA VAL A 882 10.00 -29.59 -3.23
C VAL A 882 10.70 -29.35 -1.90
N LEU A 883 9.99 -28.65 -1.02
CA LEU A 883 10.44 -28.37 0.33
C LEU A 883 9.81 -29.37 1.29
N SER A 884 10.55 -29.84 2.24
CA SER A 884 10.05 -30.59 3.39
C SER A 884 10.12 -29.71 4.62
N PHE A 885 8.98 -29.53 5.28
CA PHE A 885 8.94 -28.87 6.58
C PHE A 885 8.88 -29.95 7.66
N GLY A 886 9.76 -29.86 8.59
CA GLY A 886 9.79 -30.78 9.69
C GLY A 886 10.89 -30.48 10.70
N CYS A 887 10.92 -31.27 11.71
CA CYS A 887 12.02 -31.28 12.64
C CYS A 887 13.09 -32.25 12.15
N ALA A 888 14.34 -31.84 12.16
CA ALA A 888 15.43 -32.78 12.16
C ALA A 888 15.28 -33.71 13.40
N ASP A 889 15.61 -34.94 13.25
CA ASP A 889 15.51 -35.95 14.36
C ASP A 889 16.33 -35.54 15.59
N HIS A 890 17.23 -34.56 15.43
CA HIS A 890 18.12 -34.06 16.47
C HIS A 890 18.28 -32.54 16.37
N LEU A 891 18.49 -31.85 17.50
CA LEU A 891 18.97 -30.48 17.56
C LEU A 891 20.29 -30.35 16.78
N PRO A 892 20.50 -29.38 15.86
CA PRO A 892 21.77 -29.28 15.18
C PRO A 892 22.95 -29.22 16.16
N GLY A 893 23.86 -30.18 16.06
CA GLY A 893 24.99 -30.28 16.96
C GLY A 893 24.78 -31.20 18.21
N ASP A 894 23.56 -31.63 18.48
CA ASP A 894 23.21 -32.62 19.49
C ASP A 894 23.51 -34.03 18.91
N LEU A 895 24.67 -34.55 19.23
CA LEU A 895 25.18 -35.79 18.68
C LEU A 895 24.84 -37.01 19.57
N ASP A 896 24.59 -36.79 20.86
CA ASP A 896 24.24 -37.89 21.79
C ASP A 896 22.72 -37.97 22.02
N GLY A 897 21.92 -37.03 21.47
CA GLY A 897 20.46 -37.06 21.45
C GLY A 897 19.81 -36.71 22.80
N ASP A 898 20.53 -36.04 23.69
CA ASP A 898 20.01 -35.70 25.02
C ASP A 898 19.25 -34.34 25.06
N GLY A 899 19.23 -33.60 23.95
CA GLY A 899 18.45 -32.38 23.76
C GLY A 899 19.19 -31.09 24.08
N ASP A 900 20.50 -31.19 24.32
CA ASP A 900 21.34 -29.98 24.35
C ASP A 900 22.64 -30.14 23.52
N VAL A 901 23.34 -29.05 23.26
CA VAL A 901 24.63 -29.07 22.57
C VAL A 901 25.69 -28.64 23.55
N ASP A 902 26.29 -29.63 24.19
CA ASP A 902 27.19 -29.39 25.31
C ASP A 902 28.58 -30.00 25.13
N LEU A 903 29.25 -30.29 26.24
CA LEU A 903 30.58 -30.86 26.23
C LEU A 903 30.58 -32.31 25.78
N SER A 904 29.46 -33.03 25.90
CA SER A 904 29.29 -34.45 25.50
C SER A 904 29.37 -34.57 23.99
N ASP A 905 28.62 -33.69 23.27
CA ASP A 905 28.60 -33.64 21.82
C ASP A 905 29.96 -33.25 21.24
N LEU A 906 30.57 -32.20 21.83
CA LEU A 906 31.91 -31.79 21.44
C LEU A 906 32.93 -32.94 21.67
N ALA A 907 32.80 -33.72 22.76
CA ALA A 907 33.65 -34.86 23.01
C ALA A 907 33.40 -36.00 22.02
N GLN A 908 32.15 -36.22 21.57
CA GLN A 908 31.78 -37.20 20.56
C GLN A 908 32.39 -36.84 19.19
N LEU A 909 32.21 -35.61 18.72
CA LEU A 909 32.82 -35.08 17.49
C LEU A 909 34.34 -35.20 17.55
N LEU A 910 34.97 -34.72 18.62
CA LEU A 910 36.42 -34.80 18.77
C LEU A 910 36.95 -36.25 18.87
N GLY A 911 36.11 -37.19 19.38
CA GLY A 911 36.43 -38.61 19.38
C GLY A 911 36.50 -39.23 17.99
N ASN A 912 35.73 -38.69 17.06
CA ASN A 912 35.62 -39.13 15.65
C ASN A 912 36.40 -38.25 14.70
N TYR A 913 37.04 -37.15 15.17
CA TYR A 913 37.75 -36.20 14.38
C TYR A 913 38.84 -36.83 13.53
N GLY A 914 38.79 -36.63 12.21
CA GLY A 914 39.72 -37.17 11.22
C GLY A 914 39.22 -38.42 10.50
N ILE A 915 37.94 -38.76 10.64
CA ILE A 915 37.27 -39.72 9.72
C ILE A 915 37.26 -39.02 8.34
N ALA A 916 37.83 -39.69 7.34
CA ALA A 916 38.03 -39.11 5.99
C ALA A 916 37.03 -39.65 4.95
N GLY A 917 35.84 -40.08 5.36
CA GLY A 917 34.77 -40.55 4.48
C GLY A 917 33.89 -41.62 5.05
N GLY A 918 32.56 -41.48 4.82
CA GLY A 918 31.54 -42.39 5.28
C GLY A 918 31.09 -42.15 6.73
N ALA A 919 31.41 -40.99 7.31
CA ALA A 919 30.89 -40.57 8.59
C ALA A 919 29.38 -40.32 8.49
N SER A 920 28.68 -40.52 9.59
CA SER A 920 27.28 -40.17 9.76
C SER A 920 27.16 -38.92 10.63
N TYR A 921 25.98 -38.33 10.70
CA TYR A 921 25.67 -37.23 11.62
C TYR A 921 26.05 -37.61 13.09
N GLU A 922 25.68 -38.78 13.52
CA GLU A 922 26.04 -39.32 14.87
C GLU A 922 27.54 -39.47 15.06
N ASP A 923 28.32 -39.59 13.99
CA ASP A 923 29.78 -39.61 14.05
C ASP A 923 30.38 -38.21 14.15
N GLY A 924 29.59 -37.15 13.88
CA GLY A 924 29.98 -35.77 13.95
C GLY A 924 30.15 -35.09 12.58
N ASP A 925 29.70 -35.71 11.48
CA ASP A 925 29.57 -35.09 10.14
C ASP A 925 28.36 -34.17 10.12
N LEU A 926 28.58 -32.90 10.41
CA LEU A 926 27.53 -31.91 10.58
C LEU A 926 27.25 -31.14 9.28
N ASP A 927 28.17 -31.10 8.32
CA ASP A 927 27.98 -30.46 7.02
C ASP A 927 27.61 -31.42 5.89
N GLY A 928 27.58 -32.76 6.19
CA GLY A 928 27.07 -33.79 5.32
C GLY A 928 28.04 -34.20 4.19
N ASP A 929 29.32 -33.84 4.27
CA ASP A 929 30.30 -34.16 3.23
C ASP A 929 30.92 -35.55 3.38
N GLY A 930 30.60 -36.24 4.49
CA GLY A 930 30.99 -37.62 4.78
C GLY A 930 32.31 -37.78 5.50
N ASP A 931 32.95 -36.65 5.91
CA ASP A 931 34.12 -36.71 6.80
C ASP A 931 33.85 -36.04 8.16
N VAL A 932 34.78 -36.00 9.05
CA VAL A 932 34.67 -35.25 10.32
C VAL A 932 35.92 -34.42 10.49
N ASP A 933 35.79 -33.16 10.17
CA ASP A 933 36.95 -32.27 10.09
C ASP A 933 36.73 -30.88 10.80
N LEU A 934 37.42 -29.86 10.36
CA LEU A 934 37.36 -28.55 10.97
C LEU A 934 36.03 -27.82 10.66
N SER A 935 35.38 -28.18 9.56
CA SER A 935 34.08 -27.58 9.17
C SER A 935 33.00 -28.00 10.15
N ASP A 936 32.96 -29.31 10.50
CA ASP A 936 32.02 -29.86 11.47
C ASP A 936 32.25 -29.31 12.87
N LEU A 937 33.52 -29.21 13.27
CA LEU A 937 33.87 -28.59 14.55
C LEU A 937 33.43 -27.11 14.60
N ALA A 938 33.58 -26.37 13.51
CA ALA A 938 33.11 -24.99 13.45
C ALA A 938 31.58 -24.92 13.49
N ALA A 939 30.87 -25.84 12.83
CA ALA A 939 29.43 -25.95 12.86
C ALA A 939 28.93 -26.24 14.29
N LEU A 940 29.49 -27.20 14.98
CA LEU A 940 29.14 -27.51 16.37
C LEU A 940 29.40 -26.33 17.31
N LEU A 941 30.56 -25.66 17.17
CA LEU A 941 30.89 -24.53 18.02
C LEU A 941 29.98 -23.32 17.73
N GLY A 942 29.42 -23.22 16.54
CA GLY A 942 28.43 -22.19 16.16
C GLY A 942 27.11 -22.33 16.91
N VAL A 943 26.77 -23.55 17.34
CA VAL A 943 25.52 -23.87 18.05
C VAL A 943 25.77 -24.35 19.50
N TYR A 944 27.01 -24.27 19.98
CA TYR A 944 27.39 -24.72 21.32
C TYR A 944 26.68 -23.93 22.42
N GLY A 945 26.04 -24.63 23.35
CA GLY A 945 25.26 -24.08 24.43
C GLY A 945 23.79 -23.85 24.07
N THR A 946 23.36 -24.25 22.88
CA THR A 946 21.94 -24.37 22.58
C THR A 946 21.36 -25.58 23.31
N SER A 947 20.19 -25.45 23.84
CA SER A 947 19.49 -26.55 24.49
C SER A 947 18.00 -26.46 24.17
N CYS A 948 17.38 -27.59 24.00
CA CYS A 948 15.92 -27.68 24.10
C CYS A 948 15.55 -27.49 25.57
N PRO A 949 14.78 -26.42 25.91
CA PRO A 949 14.42 -26.12 27.29
C PRO A 949 13.57 -27.21 27.97
#